data_f9be3cb1f4baf396169340252e5738f9
#
_entry.id   f9be3cb1f4baf396169340252e5738f9
#
_cell.length_a   1.000
_cell.length_b   1.000
_cell.length_c   1.000
_cell.angle_alpha   90.00
_cell.angle_beta   90.00
_cell.angle_gamma   90.00
#
_symmetry.space_group_name_H-M   'P 1'
#
loop_
_entity.id
_entity.type
_entity.pdbx_description
1 polymer ?
#
loop_
_entity_poly.entity_id
_entity_poly.type
_entity_poly.pdbx_seq_one_letter_code
_entity_poly.pdbx_strand_id
1 'polypeptide(L)'
;MAPQHDATERTLHAAVGVDPTVIAGSPPSLEDPAADGAPLERGRLLGRYILLDRLGSGGMGAVYVAYDPELDRKVAIKVMHAGPGVDASADKRARLLREAQAMARLTHPNVVAIYDVGTFEDQVFIAMELIDGETLGDWLKRARPSWPEVVQIFIAAGRGLEAAHQADIVHRDFKPDNVLIGADGRVRVLDFGLARQIANAEPLTAPPRRVAAPPQGLSLDHPTQDLLHSQVTRYGAVIGTPAYMSPEQHLGAPADARSDQYSFCVALYEALYGQRPFDEETYLALIAAVTRGAPRPPPRAHAVPSGLAAIVLRGLETDPARRHPTMSALLAELSRDPQARRRRSLALAGALGLAALLAGGLWQRDRVHEQRCRTERQSFADAWTPEIAAALEAAFLATEIPHAAATWSRVGPALAAYNDKIADAAHTSCVATVIEREQEEPAHQRQLACLSRQRARLQGVTELLRHAQPDDLLAAIQATYQLPPPALCRDPEVLTGPADPHDPAHFAGEAALHRDLDRAHALALTGRTAAALEAARALGERALALDDPSITAELALLHAITAETIDRHESRDAAHRGLIAAIQSGHDRLAAELAVHTAALESWSEGQHEAGHRALDQAAAWLRRGGGDPRVEALLLRTRARIFSIERRFDDARRALNSARELVDRHHLGPILRADLLRLLASVEWTAGQQAPARELWAQTLRLDLEIFGEDHPNVAQDLNNMGVQEIQRGAPEAAAPLLERSLQIRRRALGDRSYLVGESLINLGLLASARGDHQLALTHLLAAHERLREHFPPGHERVIMVESNIGAILIELARGDEAAPYLESALLAAGDEAAQGLAPRTNLAHLAFTRAPPRRLPRRPRGRGPAAHDRRPAPRSRPRRRRAALRRRPPLLRGGSHPRRAPRSPQRPAPRGPRLPRSSAHARQRQARRRHHAHR
;
A
#
# COMPACT_ATOMS: atom_id res chain seq x y z
N MET A 1 -12.17 21.54 31.83
CA MET A 1 -12.98 21.34 33.07
C MET A 1 -13.57 19.96 32.98
N ALA A 2 -12.91 19.03 33.63
CA ALA A 2 -13.48 17.71 33.94
C ALA A 2 -14.22 17.84 35.25
N PRO A 3 -15.11 16.90 35.57
CA PRO A 3 -14.78 16.14 36.78
C PRO A 3 -14.82 14.64 36.58
N GLN A 4 -13.85 14.01 37.24
CA GLN A 4 -13.75 12.64 37.67
C GLN A 4 -14.97 12.23 38.51
N HIS A 5 -15.39 10.99 38.40
CA HIS A 5 -15.91 10.23 39.54
C HIS A 5 -15.47 8.76 39.35
N ASP A 6 -14.89 8.43 40.26
CA ASP A 6 -14.28 7.48 41.17
C ASP A 6 -15.08 6.19 41.31
N ALA A 7 -14.32 5.10 41.38
CA ALA A 7 -14.75 3.75 41.64
C ALA A 7 -15.20 3.59 43.12
N THR A 8 -16.24 2.81 43.33
CA THR A 8 -16.39 2.06 44.59
C THR A 8 -17.20 0.79 44.37
N GLU A 9 -16.54 -0.33 44.57
CA GLU A 9 -17.15 -1.60 44.97
C GLU A 9 -18.10 -1.43 46.14
N ARG A 10 -19.27 -2.04 46.06
CA ARG A 10 -19.98 -2.50 47.27
C ARG A 10 -20.77 -3.76 46.95
N THR A 11 -20.26 -4.84 47.46
CA THR A 11 -20.96 -6.05 47.88
C THR A 11 -22.15 -5.71 48.78
N LEU A 12 -23.33 -6.24 48.50
CA LEU A 12 -24.41 -6.38 49.46
C LEU A 12 -25.21 -7.65 49.25
N HIS A 13 -24.97 -8.61 50.13
CA HIS A 13 -25.92 -9.67 50.47
C HIS A 13 -27.10 -9.05 51.23
N ALA A 14 -28.32 -9.38 50.81
CA ALA A 14 -29.47 -9.31 51.73
C ALA A 14 -30.51 -10.34 51.31
N ALA A 15 -30.65 -11.31 52.18
CA ALA A 15 -31.76 -12.25 52.20
C ALA A 15 -32.99 -11.55 52.75
N VAL A 16 -34.16 -11.79 52.14
CA VAL A 16 -35.46 -11.57 52.83
C VAL A 16 -36.33 -12.76 52.50
N GLY A 17 -36.74 -13.45 53.57
CA GLY A 17 -37.72 -14.51 53.55
C GLY A 17 -39.13 -13.96 53.35
N VAL A 18 -39.96 -14.75 52.79
CA VAL A 18 -41.42 -14.54 52.75
C VAL A 18 -42.11 -15.83 53.17
N ASP A 19 -42.96 -15.66 54.12
CA ASP A 19 -43.84 -16.62 54.73
C ASP A 19 -45.07 -16.89 53.84
N PRO A 20 -45.68 -18.10 53.90
CA PRO A 20 -46.77 -18.46 53.00
C PRO A 20 -48.13 -18.41 53.76
N THR A 21 -49.13 -17.89 53.07
CA THR A 21 -50.57 -18.13 53.53
C THR A 21 -51.44 -18.35 52.29
N VAL A 22 -51.77 -19.55 52.05
CA VAL A 22 -53.06 -20.32 52.04
C VAL A 22 -54.30 -19.56 51.51
N ILE A 23 -54.94 -20.10 50.50
CA ILE A 23 -56.36 -20.57 50.40
C ILE A 23 -56.62 -21.12 48.96
N ALA A 24 -56.77 -22.27 48.81
CA ALA A 24 -57.79 -23.31 48.45
C ALA A 24 -58.69 -23.01 47.24
N GLY A 25 -58.74 -23.93 46.26
CA GLY A 25 -59.90 -24.13 45.39
C GLY A 25 -59.51 -24.69 44.04
N SER A 26 -59.37 -26.04 43.95
CA SER A 26 -59.28 -26.76 42.68
C SER A 26 -60.63 -27.17 42.13
N PRO A 27 -60.79 -27.45 40.87
CA PRO A 27 -61.09 -28.82 40.51
C PRO A 27 -60.19 -29.38 39.35
N PRO A 28 -60.27 -30.64 39.03
CA PRO A 28 -59.15 -31.49 38.67
C PRO A 28 -58.84 -31.44 37.18
N SER A 29 -57.55 -31.36 36.91
CA SER A 29 -56.95 -31.60 35.57
C SER A 29 -56.99 -33.06 35.19
N LEU A 30 -57.51 -33.30 34.04
CA LEU A 30 -57.33 -34.56 33.32
C LEU A 30 -55.84 -34.76 33.01
N GLU A 31 -55.30 -35.86 33.49
CA GLU A 31 -53.97 -36.32 33.18
C GLU A 31 -53.87 -36.61 31.68
N ASP A 32 -52.92 -35.99 31.02
CA ASP A 32 -52.48 -36.38 29.70
C ASP A 32 -51.30 -37.36 29.82
N PRO A 33 -51.34 -38.47 29.12
CA PRO A 33 -50.30 -39.50 29.30
C PRO A 33 -49.07 -39.21 28.43
N ALA A 34 -47.92 -39.26 29.06
CA ALA A 34 -46.61 -39.59 28.52
C ALA A 34 -46.10 -38.74 27.37
N ALA A 35 -45.37 -37.66 27.72
CA ALA A 35 -44.31 -37.15 26.86
C ALA A 35 -42.95 -37.54 27.48
N ASP A 36 -42.33 -38.48 26.89
CA ASP A 36 -40.98 -38.96 27.20
C ASP A 36 -39.96 -37.81 27.01
N GLY A 37 -39.24 -37.46 28.03
CA GLY A 37 -38.15 -36.48 28.04
C GLY A 37 -38.02 -35.76 29.38
N ALA A 38 -37.37 -36.44 30.36
CA ALA A 38 -37.02 -35.76 31.60
C ALA A 38 -36.26 -34.46 31.32
N PRO A 39 -36.59 -33.38 32.04
CA PRO A 39 -35.87 -32.13 31.84
C PRO A 39 -34.38 -32.32 32.12
N LEU A 40 -33.52 -31.77 31.25
CA LEU A 40 -32.09 -31.83 31.42
C LEU A 40 -31.71 -31.11 32.72
N GLU A 41 -30.92 -31.76 33.56
CA GLU A 41 -30.56 -31.27 34.89
C GLU A 41 -29.57 -30.09 34.83
N ARG A 42 -29.66 -29.23 35.81
CA ARG A 42 -28.68 -28.10 36.00
C ARG A 42 -27.26 -28.65 36.18
N GLY A 43 -26.28 -28.08 35.50
CA GLY A 43 -24.88 -28.49 35.53
C GLY A 43 -24.54 -29.54 34.47
N ARG A 44 -25.53 -30.08 33.73
CA ARG A 44 -25.27 -30.99 32.64
C ARG A 44 -24.55 -30.31 31.47
N LEU A 45 -23.57 -31.00 30.88
CA LEU A 45 -22.84 -30.52 29.70
C LEU A 45 -23.61 -30.89 28.45
N LEU A 46 -23.86 -29.89 27.61
CA LEU A 46 -24.43 -30.04 26.30
C LEU A 46 -23.40 -29.51 25.27
N GLY A 47 -22.59 -30.40 24.71
CA GLY A 47 -21.38 -30.03 23.99
C GLY A 47 -20.41 -29.31 24.94
N ARG A 48 -20.03 -28.08 24.63
CA ARG A 48 -19.18 -27.21 25.46
C ARG A 48 -19.99 -26.41 26.50
N TYR A 49 -21.31 -26.38 26.39
CA TYR A 49 -22.18 -25.52 27.21
C TYR A 49 -22.59 -26.20 28.52
N ILE A 50 -22.56 -25.48 29.63
CA ILE A 50 -23.01 -25.90 30.95
C ILE A 50 -24.43 -25.38 31.16
N LEU A 51 -25.41 -26.25 31.29
CA LEU A 51 -26.79 -25.83 31.55
C LEU A 51 -26.94 -25.21 32.93
N LEU A 52 -27.53 -24.04 33.03
CA LEU A 52 -27.74 -23.31 34.27
C LEU A 52 -29.19 -23.44 34.76
N ASP A 53 -30.13 -22.93 33.99
CA ASP A 53 -31.55 -22.92 34.33
C ASP A 53 -32.43 -23.14 33.11
N ARG A 54 -33.67 -23.62 33.34
CA ARG A 54 -34.64 -23.78 32.27
C ARG A 54 -35.47 -22.50 32.09
N LEU A 55 -35.46 -21.89 30.92
CA LEU A 55 -36.24 -20.68 30.60
C LEU A 55 -37.69 -21.01 30.26
N GLY A 56 -37.95 -22.15 29.58
CA GLY A 56 -39.27 -22.51 29.16
C GLY A 56 -39.31 -23.83 28.42
N SER A 57 -40.52 -24.37 28.22
CA SER A 57 -40.74 -25.54 27.34
C SER A 57 -42.03 -25.33 26.56
N GLY A 58 -42.06 -25.90 25.37
CA GLY A 58 -43.19 -25.86 24.47
C GLY A 58 -43.22 -27.08 23.55
N GLY A 59 -44.21 -27.20 22.71
CA GLY A 59 -44.41 -28.36 21.82
C GLY A 59 -43.26 -28.67 20.85
N MET A 60 -42.27 -27.77 20.75
CA MET A 60 -41.12 -27.87 19.83
C MET A 60 -39.78 -28.11 20.54
N GLY A 61 -39.76 -28.09 21.88
CA GLY A 61 -38.51 -28.23 22.63
C GLY A 61 -38.48 -27.48 23.93
N ALA A 62 -37.33 -27.52 24.59
CA ALA A 62 -37.06 -26.74 25.81
C ALA A 62 -35.93 -25.74 25.60
N VAL A 63 -36.06 -24.58 26.22
CA VAL A 63 -35.02 -23.52 26.19
C VAL A 63 -34.38 -23.42 27.55
N TYR A 64 -33.07 -23.39 27.58
CA TYR A 64 -32.26 -23.35 28.80
C TYR A 64 -31.33 -22.11 28.76
N VAL A 65 -31.04 -21.55 29.91
CA VAL A 65 -29.84 -20.68 30.07
C VAL A 65 -28.65 -21.60 30.22
N ALA A 66 -27.60 -21.34 29.47
CA ALA A 66 -26.35 -22.08 29.58
C ALA A 66 -25.16 -21.10 29.67
N TYR A 67 -24.05 -21.60 30.14
CA TYR A 67 -22.78 -20.89 30.20
C TYR A 67 -21.81 -21.49 29.17
N ASP A 68 -21.23 -20.63 28.36
CA ASP A 68 -20.18 -20.97 27.41
C ASP A 68 -18.81 -20.67 28.07
N PRO A 69 -18.09 -21.70 28.54
CA PRO A 69 -16.81 -21.50 29.24
C PRO A 69 -15.66 -21.07 28.33
N GLU A 70 -15.77 -21.28 27.01
CA GLU A 70 -14.74 -20.85 26.05
C GLU A 70 -14.81 -19.35 25.77
N LEU A 71 -16.02 -18.78 25.80
CA LEU A 71 -16.25 -17.37 25.50
C LEU A 71 -16.68 -16.55 26.72
N ASP A 72 -16.66 -17.14 27.90
CA ASP A 72 -17.02 -16.52 29.21
C ASP A 72 -18.35 -15.73 29.12
N ARG A 73 -19.40 -16.38 28.63
CA ARG A 73 -20.73 -15.75 28.47
C ARG A 73 -21.88 -16.69 28.72
N LYS A 74 -23.01 -16.09 29.08
CA LYS A 74 -24.29 -16.82 29.11
C LYS A 74 -24.93 -16.81 27.71
N VAL A 75 -25.57 -17.92 27.38
CA VAL A 75 -26.30 -18.11 26.13
C VAL A 75 -27.66 -18.76 26.40
N ALA A 76 -28.61 -18.60 25.52
CA ALA A 76 -29.84 -19.40 25.48
C ALA A 76 -29.61 -20.61 24.58
N ILE A 77 -29.97 -21.78 25.06
CA ILE A 77 -29.91 -23.02 24.28
C ILE A 77 -31.31 -23.60 24.14
N LYS A 78 -31.77 -23.71 22.89
CA LYS A 78 -33.00 -24.40 22.54
C LYS A 78 -32.68 -25.82 22.12
N VAL A 79 -33.20 -26.79 22.86
CA VAL A 79 -33.10 -28.23 22.57
C VAL A 79 -34.39 -28.67 21.92
N MET A 80 -34.32 -29.20 20.71
CA MET A 80 -35.48 -29.62 19.91
C MET A 80 -35.85 -31.04 20.27
N HIS A 81 -37.12 -31.29 20.62
CA HIS A 81 -37.62 -32.66 20.85
C HIS A 81 -37.78 -33.42 19.54
N ALA A 82 -37.30 -34.65 19.49
CA ALA A 82 -37.71 -35.58 18.46
C ALA A 82 -39.18 -35.98 18.75
N GLY A 83 -40.12 -35.57 17.88
CA GLY A 83 -41.53 -35.90 18.04
C GLY A 83 -41.78 -37.41 18.15
N PRO A 84 -42.85 -37.85 18.85
CA PRO A 84 -43.19 -39.25 18.99
C PRO A 84 -43.59 -39.83 17.62
N GLY A 85 -42.76 -40.70 17.08
CA GLY A 85 -42.98 -41.43 15.84
C GLY A 85 -41.73 -42.16 15.43
N VAL A 86 -41.83 -43.46 15.33
CA VAL A 86 -40.79 -44.41 14.97
C VAL A 86 -39.99 -43.89 13.77
N ASP A 87 -38.67 -43.88 13.85
CA ASP A 87 -37.72 -43.53 12.83
C ASP A 87 -37.66 -42.03 12.45
N ALA A 88 -37.10 -41.21 13.38
CA ALA A 88 -36.51 -39.91 12.96
C ALA A 88 -35.30 -40.20 12.08
N SER A 89 -35.52 -40.33 10.78
CA SER A 89 -34.46 -40.64 9.83
C SER A 89 -33.32 -39.60 9.92
N ALA A 90 -32.08 -40.05 9.75
CA ALA A 90 -30.89 -39.21 9.69
C ALA A 90 -31.07 -38.02 8.75
N ASP A 91 -31.95 -38.14 7.76
CA ASP A 91 -32.30 -37.09 6.80
C ASP A 91 -33.08 -35.93 7.41
N LYS A 92 -33.99 -36.18 8.37
CA LYS A 92 -34.74 -35.12 9.07
C LYS A 92 -33.81 -34.29 9.96
N ARG A 93 -32.88 -34.96 10.66
CA ARG A 93 -31.84 -34.29 11.47
C ARG A 93 -30.91 -33.46 10.60
N ALA A 94 -30.42 -34.03 9.51
CA ALA A 94 -29.53 -33.33 8.58
C ALA A 94 -30.22 -32.11 7.92
N ARG A 95 -31.53 -32.13 7.73
CA ARG A 95 -32.29 -30.99 7.23
C ARG A 95 -32.45 -29.92 8.28
N LEU A 96 -32.83 -30.27 9.53
CA LEU A 96 -32.88 -29.36 10.67
C LEU A 96 -31.54 -28.63 10.89
N LEU A 97 -30.47 -29.41 10.85
CA LEU A 97 -29.14 -28.85 11.03
C LEU A 97 -28.79 -27.85 9.93
N ARG A 98 -29.11 -28.15 8.67
CA ARG A 98 -28.89 -27.24 7.52
C ARG A 98 -29.70 -25.95 7.62
N GLU A 99 -30.96 -26.02 8.06
CA GLU A 99 -31.82 -24.87 8.24
C GLU A 99 -31.35 -24.00 9.41
N ALA A 100 -30.98 -24.59 10.53
CA ALA A 100 -30.40 -23.87 11.65
C ALA A 100 -29.05 -23.24 11.27
N GLN A 101 -28.23 -23.89 10.47
CA GLN A 101 -27.01 -23.33 9.90
C GLN A 101 -27.26 -22.17 8.91
N ALA A 102 -28.35 -22.23 8.14
CA ALA A 102 -28.74 -21.10 7.27
C ALA A 102 -29.13 -19.89 8.11
N MET A 103 -29.88 -20.11 9.20
CA MET A 103 -30.24 -19.05 10.13
C MET A 103 -29.03 -18.49 10.89
N ALA A 104 -28.03 -19.29 11.22
CA ALA A 104 -26.81 -18.83 11.87
C ALA A 104 -25.99 -17.84 11.01
N ARG A 105 -26.26 -17.78 9.71
CA ARG A 105 -25.65 -16.79 8.79
C ARG A 105 -26.38 -15.44 8.79
N LEU A 106 -27.60 -15.39 9.33
CA LEU A 106 -28.41 -14.21 9.37
C LEU A 106 -28.01 -13.34 10.57
N THR A 107 -27.28 -12.27 10.32
CA THR A 107 -26.86 -11.30 11.34
C THR A 107 -27.60 -10.00 11.12
N HIS A 108 -28.54 -9.69 11.99
CA HIS A 108 -29.30 -8.45 11.92
C HIS A 108 -29.69 -7.99 13.34
N PRO A 109 -29.69 -6.70 13.67
CA PRO A 109 -29.99 -6.19 15.01
C PRO A 109 -31.40 -6.54 15.53
N ASN A 110 -32.34 -6.88 14.64
CA ASN A 110 -33.70 -7.26 14.99
C ASN A 110 -33.96 -8.76 14.79
N VAL A 111 -32.95 -9.61 14.72
CA VAL A 111 -33.04 -11.07 14.72
C VAL A 111 -32.12 -11.58 15.80
N VAL A 112 -32.56 -12.59 16.56
CA VAL A 112 -31.72 -13.24 17.57
C VAL A 112 -30.47 -13.81 16.91
N ALA A 113 -29.29 -13.51 17.48
CA ALA A 113 -28.05 -14.06 16.97
C ALA A 113 -27.91 -15.54 17.35
N ILE A 114 -27.71 -16.40 16.37
CA ILE A 114 -27.40 -17.81 16.58
C ILE A 114 -25.88 -17.94 16.63
N TYR A 115 -25.36 -18.51 17.69
CA TYR A 115 -23.94 -18.64 17.92
C TYR A 115 -23.39 -19.99 17.54
N ASP A 116 -24.21 -21.06 17.72
CA ASP A 116 -23.79 -22.40 17.45
C ASP A 116 -25.00 -23.34 17.21
N VAL A 117 -24.79 -24.38 16.44
CA VAL A 117 -25.80 -25.38 16.14
C VAL A 117 -25.13 -26.76 16.19
N GLY A 118 -25.64 -27.64 17.02
CA GLY A 118 -25.06 -28.97 17.23
C GLY A 118 -26.09 -30.06 17.50
N THR A 119 -25.59 -31.25 17.73
CA THR A 119 -26.38 -32.41 18.12
C THR A 119 -25.91 -32.93 19.46
N PHE A 120 -26.86 -33.35 20.28
CA PHE A 120 -26.64 -33.96 21.59
C PHE A 120 -27.67 -35.06 21.82
N GLU A 121 -27.23 -36.29 22.09
CA GLU A 121 -28.12 -37.47 22.36
C GLU A 121 -29.27 -37.55 21.34
N ASP A 122 -28.98 -37.54 20.05
CA ASP A 122 -29.96 -37.56 18.96
C ASP A 122 -30.92 -36.35 18.84
N GLN A 123 -30.77 -35.36 19.69
CA GLN A 123 -31.47 -34.07 19.63
C GLN A 123 -30.63 -32.99 19.00
N VAL A 124 -31.26 -32.05 18.26
CA VAL A 124 -30.59 -30.87 17.74
C VAL A 124 -30.72 -29.77 18.77
N PHE A 125 -29.60 -29.08 19.06
CA PHE A 125 -29.61 -27.87 19.86
C PHE A 125 -29.14 -26.66 19.07
N ILE A 126 -29.66 -25.50 19.45
CA ILE A 126 -29.29 -24.21 18.90
C ILE A 126 -28.88 -23.29 20.05
N ALA A 127 -27.62 -22.87 20.06
CA ALA A 127 -27.11 -21.89 21.00
C ALA A 127 -27.28 -20.50 20.41
N MET A 128 -27.93 -19.60 21.15
CA MET A 128 -28.28 -18.27 20.67
C MET A 128 -28.08 -17.20 21.75
N GLU A 129 -28.22 -15.96 21.34
CA GLU A 129 -28.16 -14.81 22.22
C GLU A 129 -29.16 -14.97 23.38
N LEU A 130 -28.70 -14.86 24.61
CA LEU A 130 -29.55 -14.76 25.79
C LEU A 130 -30.01 -13.31 25.92
N ILE A 131 -31.27 -13.06 25.73
CA ILE A 131 -31.86 -11.72 25.80
C ILE A 131 -32.54 -11.56 27.15
N ASP A 132 -32.09 -10.59 27.92
CA ASP A 132 -32.79 -10.13 29.11
C ASP A 132 -33.90 -9.17 28.68
N GLY A 133 -35.16 -9.63 28.83
CA GLY A 133 -36.30 -8.88 28.31
C GLY A 133 -37.62 -9.66 28.42
N GLU A 134 -38.67 -9.12 27.83
CA GLU A 134 -40.00 -9.72 27.82
C GLU A 134 -40.50 -9.96 26.39
N THR A 135 -41.48 -10.83 26.23
CA THR A 135 -42.14 -11.03 24.93
C THR A 135 -42.96 -9.79 24.53
N LEU A 136 -43.10 -9.59 23.22
CA LEU A 136 -44.00 -8.49 22.72
C LEU A 136 -45.42 -8.66 23.24
N GLY A 137 -45.89 -9.89 23.40
CA GLY A 137 -47.19 -10.20 23.97
C GLY A 137 -47.36 -9.73 25.42
N ASP A 138 -46.37 -9.95 26.27
CA ASP A 138 -46.34 -9.52 27.65
C ASP A 138 -46.15 -7.99 27.76
N TRP A 139 -45.26 -7.44 26.93
CA TRP A 139 -45.06 -5.99 26.87
C TRP A 139 -46.39 -5.26 26.50
N LEU A 140 -47.12 -5.76 25.52
CA LEU A 140 -48.43 -5.17 25.13
C LEU A 140 -49.44 -5.20 26.29
N LYS A 141 -49.51 -6.28 27.07
CA LYS A 141 -50.41 -6.42 28.22
C LYS A 141 -49.99 -5.50 29.37
N ARG A 142 -48.66 -5.41 29.65
CA ARG A 142 -48.11 -4.65 30.76
C ARG A 142 -48.09 -3.14 30.49
N ALA A 143 -47.52 -2.73 29.34
CA ALA A 143 -47.24 -1.33 29.04
C ALA A 143 -48.44 -0.56 28.50
N ARG A 144 -49.41 -1.26 27.89
CA ARG A 144 -50.57 -0.61 27.17
C ARG A 144 -50.10 0.55 26.30
N PRO A 145 -49.18 0.32 25.37
CA PRO A 145 -48.49 1.38 24.61
C PRO A 145 -49.48 2.17 23.71
N SER A 146 -49.09 3.39 23.41
CA SER A 146 -49.76 4.19 22.37
C SER A 146 -49.52 3.57 20.96
N TRP A 147 -50.43 3.85 20.03
CA TRP A 147 -50.29 3.33 18.65
C TRP A 147 -48.92 3.68 17.99
N PRO A 148 -48.34 4.88 18.20
CA PRO A 148 -47.01 5.15 17.62
C PRO A 148 -45.90 4.24 18.20
N GLU A 149 -45.94 3.96 19.49
CA GLU A 149 -45.00 3.04 20.14
C GLU A 149 -45.13 1.61 19.61
N VAL A 150 -46.40 1.16 19.46
CA VAL A 150 -46.72 -0.14 18.81
C VAL A 150 -46.08 -0.20 17.41
N VAL A 151 -46.34 0.84 16.60
CA VAL A 151 -45.83 0.87 15.21
C VAL A 151 -44.31 0.86 15.19
N GLN A 152 -43.63 1.57 16.09
CA GLN A 152 -42.17 1.56 16.16
C GLN A 152 -41.60 0.17 16.48
N ILE A 153 -42.18 -0.53 17.47
CA ILE A 153 -41.76 -1.90 17.83
C ILE A 153 -41.99 -2.85 16.65
N PHE A 154 -43.18 -2.73 15.98
CA PHE A 154 -43.47 -3.56 14.84
C PHE A 154 -42.61 -3.25 13.63
N ILE A 155 -42.21 -2.01 13.41
CA ILE A 155 -41.24 -1.65 12.37
C ILE A 155 -39.88 -2.34 12.64
N ALA A 156 -39.46 -2.34 13.90
CA ALA A 156 -38.21 -3.04 14.27
C ALA A 156 -38.32 -4.55 14.07
N ALA A 157 -39.42 -5.18 14.52
CA ALA A 157 -39.65 -6.61 14.28
C ALA A 157 -39.75 -6.92 12.77
N GLY A 158 -40.44 -6.09 12.03
CA GLY A 158 -40.59 -6.19 10.57
C GLY A 158 -39.25 -6.12 9.82
N ARG A 159 -38.30 -5.27 10.28
CA ARG A 159 -36.91 -5.25 9.75
C ARG A 159 -36.20 -6.57 9.96
N GLY A 160 -36.45 -7.24 11.08
CA GLY A 160 -35.94 -8.61 11.30
C GLY A 160 -36.47 -9.60 10.28
N LEU A 161 -37.80 -9.55 10.00
CA LEU A 161 -38.40 -10.38 8.95
C LEU A 161 -37.90 -10.00 7.55
N GLU A 162 -37.77 -8.72 7.25
CA GLU A 162 -37.21 -8.23 5.99
C GLU A 162 -35.82 -8.78 5.74
N ALA A 163 -34.94 -8.73 6.73
CA ALA A 163 -33.59 -9.26 6.64
C ALA A 163 -33.58 -10.78 6.41
N ALA A 164 -34.49 -11.50 7.05
CA ALA A 164 -34.67 -12.94 6.82
C ALA A 164 -35.15 -13.22 5.39
N HIS A 165 -36.12 -12.47 4.90
CA HIS A 165 -36.64 -12.62 3.54
C HIS A 165 -35.58 -12.32 2.47
N GLN A 166 -34.68 -11.35 2.72
CA GLN A 166 -33.53 -11.06 1.85
C GLN A 166 -32.50 -12.21 1.81
N ALA A 167 -32.50 -13.04 2.84
CA ALA A 167 -31.68 -14.25 2.93
C ALA A 167 -32.44 -15.53 2.51
N ASP A 168 -33.61 -15.40 1.84
CA ASP A 168 -34.51 -16.49 1.43
C ASP A 168 -35.02 -17.33 2.61
N ILE A 169 -35.09 -16.74 3.81
CA ILE A 169 -35.60 -17.40 5.01
C ILE A 169 -37.00 -16.86 5.33
N VAL A 170 -37.99 -17.74 5.42
CA VAL A 170 -39.37 -17.42 5.78
C VAL A 170 -39.64 -17.89 7.21
N HIS A 171 -40.25 -17.03 8.04
CA HIS A 171 -40.47 -17.30 9.47
C HIS A 171 -41.59 -18.31 9.73
N ARG A 172 -42.71 -18.23 9.03
CA ARG A 172 -43.84 -19.19 9.03
C ARG A 172 -44.66 -19.31 10.33
N ASP A 173 -44.18 -18.73 11.43
CA ASP A 173 -44.86 -18.73 12.74
C ASP A 173 -44.67 -17.40 13.47
N PHE A 174 -44.77 -16.28 12.73
CA PHE A 174 -44.65 -14.97 13.35
C PHE A 174 -45.83 -14.68 14.23
N LYS A 175 -45.57 -14.36 15.51
CA LYS A 175 -46.55 -13.98 16.54
C LYS A 175 -45.89 -13.16 17.63
N PRO A 176 -46.64 -12.45 18.49
CA PRO A 176 -46.07 -11.63 19.57
C PRO A 176 -45.15 -12.40 20.55
N ASP A 177 -45.39 -13.69 20.78
CA ASP A 177 -44.55 -14.51 21.65
C ASP A 177 -43.16 -14.84 21.07
N ASN A 178 -43.05 -14.73 19.73
CA ASN A 178 -41.78 -14.97 19.03
C ASN A 178 -41.03 -13.65 18.75
N VAL A 179 -41.34 -12.59 19.49
CA VAL A 179 -40.65 -11.30 19.43
C VAL A 179 -40.28 -10.91 20.86
N LEU A 180 -38.99 -10.70 21.14
CA LEU A 180 -38.51 -10.21 22.44
C LEU A 180 -38.12 -8.72 22.34
N ILE A 181 -38.45 -8.00 23.40
CA ILE A 181 -38.00 -6.63 23.64
C ILE A 181 -36.98 -6.73 24.79
N GLY A 182 -35.72 -6.55 24.46
CA GLY A 182 -34.63 -6.61 25.43
C GLY A 182 -34.66 -5.41 26.39
N ALA A 183 -34.03 -5.55 27.55
CA ALA A 183 -33.78 -4.43 28.46
C ALA A 183 -32.95 -3.31 27.84
N ASP A 184 -32.20 -3.62 26.77
CA ASP A 184 -31.50 -2.67 25.90
C ASP A 184 -32.43 -1.89 24.94
N GLY A 185 -33.73 -2.12 24.98
CA GLY A 185 -34.76 -1.52 24.11
C GLY A 185 -34.79 -2.06 22.66
N ARG A 186 -33.95 -3.04 22.32
CA ARG A 186 -33.93 -3.63 20.99
C ARG A 186 -35.00 -4.73 20.85
N VAL A 187 -35.66 -4.74 19.72
CA VAL A 187 -36.62 -5.77 19.33
C VAL A 187 -35.91 -6.84 18.53
N ARG A 188 -36.07 -8.09 18.93
CA ARG A 188 -35.48 -9.24 18.23
C ARG A 188 -36.53 -10.30 17.93
N VAL A 189 -36.57 -10.75 16.69
CA VAL A 189 -37.43 -11.85 16.23
C VAL A 189 -36.74 -13.17 16.51
N LEU A 190 -37.48 -14.10 17.09
CA LEU A 190 -37.04 -15.42 17.49
C LEU A 190 -37.73 -16.50 16.64
N ASP A 191 -37.27 -17.73 16.78
CA ASP A 191 -37.99 -18.96 16.42
C ASP A 191 -38.54 -19.00 15.00
N PHE A 192 -37.71 -18.72 14.02
CA PHE A 192 -38.05 -19.00 12.62
C PHE A 192 -38.43 -20.48 12.49
N GLY A 193 -39.60 -20.76 11.93
CA GLY A 193 -40.36 -22.01 12.00
C GLY A 193 -39.67 -23.30 11.50
N LEU A 194 -38.53 -23.62 12.10
CA LEU A 194 -37.71 -24.84 11.81
C LEU A 194 -38.48 -26.13 11.88
N ALA A 195 -39.49 -26.26 12.76
CA ALA A 195 -40.21 -27.50 12.97
C ALA A 195 -41.37 -27.75 11.97
N ARG A 196 -41.87 -26.71 11.31
CA ARG A 196 -43.03 -26.80 10.40
C ARG A 196 -42.69 -27.40 9.03
N GLN A 197 -41.44 -27.25 8.57
CA GLN A 197 -41.01 -27.86 7.31
C GLN A 197 -40.89 -29.37 7.40
N ILE A 198 -40.73 -29.90 8.59
CA ILE A 198 -40.59 -31.36 8.83
C ILE A 198 -41.92 -32.07 8.71
N ALA A 199 -43.02 -31.40 9.09
CA ALA A 199 -44.35 -31.97 9.03
C ALA A 199 -44.95 -32.06 7.60
N ASN A 200 -44.46 -31.25 6.66
CA ASN A 200 -45.00 -31.07 5.30
C ASN A 200 -44.13 -31.72 4.20
N ALA A 201 -43.09 -32.51 4.53
CA ALA A 201 -42.21 -33.10 3.54
C ALA A 201 -42.62 -34.50 3.14
N GLU A 202 -43.42 -34.65 2.09
CA GLU A 202 -43.47 -35.91 1.31
C GLU A 202 -42.20 -36.05 0.46
N PRO A 203 -41.73 -37.31 0.17
CA PRO A 203 -40.51 -37.54 -0.56
C PRO A 203 -40.62 -37.11 -2.01
N LEU A 204 -39.67 -36.33 -2.49
CA LEU A 204 -39.50 -35.91 -3.90
C LEU A 204 -39.07 -37.12 -4.76
N THR A 205 -40.01 -37.92 -5.18
CA THR A 205 -39.82 -38.89 -6.27
C THR A 205 -41.06 -38.92 -7.16
N ALA A 206 -41.29 -37.89 -7.96
CA ALA A 206 -42.06 -37.96 -9.21
C ALA A 206 -41.81 -36.66 -10.03
N PRO A 207 -41.67 -36.77 -11.37
CA PRO A 207 -41.44 -35.59 -12.23
C PRO A 207 -42.72 -34.74 -12.33
N PRO A 208 -42.62 -33.45 -12.66
CA PRO A 208 -43.74 -32.52 -12.62
C PRO A 208 -44.73 -32.86 -13.74
N ARG A 209 -45.91 -33.33 -13.36
CA ARG A 209 -47.06 -33.41 -14.26
C ARG A 209 -47.56 -31.98 -14.52
N ARG A 210 -47.55 -31.58 -15.78
CA ARG A 210 -48.22 -30.38 -16.25
C ARG A 210 -49.70 -30.41 -15.84
N VAL A 211 -50.10 -29.48 -14.99
CA VAL A 211 -51.52 -29.24 -14.69
C VAL A 211 -52.10 -28.38 -15.80
N ALA A 212 -53.05 -28.96 -16.52
CA ALA A 212 -53.87 -28.29 -17.51
C ALA A 212 -54.73 -27.21 -16.81
N ALA A 213 -55.01 -26.11 -17.48
CA ALA A 213 -55.89 -25.04 -17.04
C ALA A 213 -57.27 -25.55 -16.67
N PRO A 214 -57.91 -25.04 -15.63
CA PRO A 214 -59.26 -25.46 -15.25
C PRO A 214 -60.29 -24.91 -16.22
N PRO A 215 -61.34 -25.72 -16.52
CA PRO A 215 -62.46 -25.20 -17.31
C PRO A 215 -63.31 -24.22 -16.51
N GLN A 216 -63.73 -23.13 -17.17
CA GLN A 216 -64.63 -22.14 -16.63
C GLN A 216 -66.05 -22.76 -16.40
N GLY A 217 -66.54 -22.54 -15.15
CA GLY A 217 -67.94 -22.75 -14.82
C GLY A 217 -68.24 -23.89 -13.87
N LEU A 218 -68.11 -23.65 -12.57
CA LEU A 218 -68.82 -24.40 -11.52
C LEU A 218 -69.21 -23.46 -10.39
N SER A 219 -70.51 -23.38 -10.14
CA SER A 219 -71.19 -22.68 -9.06
C SER A 219 -70.61 -23.06 -7.69
N LEU A 220 -70.37 -22.10 -6.84
CA LEU A 220 -69.97 -22.22 -5.43
C LEU A 220 -71.19 -22.60 -4.55
N ASP A 221 -71.64 -23.82 -4.62
CA ASP A 221 -72.55 -24.37 -3.62
C ASP A 221 -72.25 -25.84 -3.32
N HIS A 222 -71.13 -26.12 -2.71
CA HIS A 222 -70.94 -27.21 -1.74
C HIS A 222 -69.51 -27.20 -1.21
N PRO A 223 -69.24 -27.08 0.09
CA PRO A 223 -67.90 -27.25 0.62
C PRO A 223 -67.54 -28.73 0.58
N THR A 224 -66.41 -29.02 -0.06
CA THR A 224 -65.75 -30.37 -0.05
C THR A 224 -65.32 -30.70 1.35
N GLN A 225 -66.21 -31.32 2.12
CA GLN A 225 -65.95 -31.86 3.46
C GLN A 225 -64.87 -32.93 3.47
N ASP A 226 -64.56 -33.57 2.36
CA ASP A 226 -63.62 -34.70 2.32
C ASP A 226 -62.15 -34.30 2.29
N LEU A 227 -61.78 -33.08 1.85
CA LEU A 227 -60.40 -32.65 1.90
C LEU A 227 -60.00 -32.09 3.29
N LEU A 228 -60.96 -31.54 4.05
CA LEU A 228 -60.74 -31.06 5.41
C LEU A 228 -60.63 -32.16 6.45
N HIS A 229 -61.35 -33.31 6.26
CA HIS A 229 -61.25 -34.44 7.19
C HIS A 229 -59.96 -35.27 7.08
N SER A 230 -59.30 -35.27 5.92
CA SER A 230 -58.06 -36.09 5.75
C SER A 230 -56.83 -35.48 6.40
N GLN A 231 -56.78 -34.21 6.73
CA GLN A 231 -55.66 -33.59 7.41
C GLN A 231 -55.80 -33.42 8.92
N VAL A 232 -57.01 -33.34 9.41
CA VAL A 232 -57.31 -33.15 10.86
C VAL A 232 -57.27 -34.49 11.62
N THR A 233 -57.45 -35.61 10.98
CA THR A 233 -57.51 -36.93 11.61
C THR A 233 -56.18 -37.72 11.60
N ARG A 234 -55.15 -37.27 10.88
CA ARG A 234 -53.92 -38.04 10.81
C ARG A 234 -52.87 -37.74 11.89
N TYR A 235 -52.93 -36.56 12.54
CA TYR A 235 -52.07 -36.21 13.68
C TYR A 235 -52.86 -35.32 14.65
N GLY A 236 -53.21 -35.85 15.78
CA GLY A 236 -54.00 -35.21 16.84
C GLY A 236 -53.34 -34.05 17.57
N ALA A 237 -52.50 -33.26 16.92
CA ALA A 237 -51.97 -32.01 17.49
C ALA A 237 -51.84 -30.96 16.37
N VAL A 238 -52.60 -29.86 16.48
CA VAL A 238 -52.39 -28.65 15.69
C VAL A 238 -51.09 -28.00 16.17
N ILE A 239 -50.02 -28.22 15.42
CA ILE A 239 -48.71 -27.60 15.74
C ILE A 239 -48.75 -26.13 15.34
N GLY A 240 -48.70 -25.21 16.29
CA GLY A 240 -48.65 -23.78 16.13
C GLY A 240 -49.89 -23.07 16.66
N THR A 241 -49.83 -21.72 16.78
CA THR A 241 -50.96 -20.90 17.20
C THR A 241 -51.79 -20.54 15.96
N PRO A 242 -52.95 -21.18 15.67
CA PRO A 242 -53.66 -21.02 14.38
C PRO A 242 -54.13 -19.63 14.10
N ALA A 243 -54.28 -18.78 15.13
CA ALA A 243 -54.81 -17.46 15.05
C ALA A 243 -54.01 -16.45 14.22
N TYR A 244 -52.71 -16.73 13.96
CA TYR A 244 -51.85 -15.83 13.17
C TYR A 244 -51.50 -16.43 11.80
N MET A 245 -51.95 -17.63 11.46
CA MET A 245 -51.67 -18.28 10.20
C MET A 245 -52.32 -17.56 9.03
N SER A 246 -51.60 -17.47 7.93
CA SER A 246 -52.14 -16.94 6.66
C SER A 246 -53.14 -17.91 6.00
N PRO A 247 -54.00 -17.44 5.12
CA PRO A 247 -54.94 -18.26 4.38
C PRO A 247 -54.31 -19.45 3.68
N GLU A 248 -53.16 -19.21 3.02
CA GLU A 248 -52.41 -20.24 2.31
C GLU A 248 -51.85 -21.29 3.28
N GLN A 249 -51.46 -20.93 4.50
CA GLN A 249 -51.00 -21.87 5.50
C GLN A 249 -52.13 -22.76 6.03
N HIS A 250 -53.32 -22.21 6.21
CA HIS A 250 -54.53 -22.96 6.59
C HIS A 250 -54.95 -23.97 5.51
N LEU A 251 -54.72 -23.62 4.24
CA LEU A 251 -55.02 -24.44 3.09
C LEU A 251 -53.93 -25.44 2.72
N GLY A 252 -52.81 -25.43 3.48
CA GLY A 252 -51.70 -26.34 3.22
C GLY A 252 -50.84 -25.95 2.01
N ALA A 253 -51.02 -24.77 1.46
CA ALA A 253 -50.22 -24.23 0.38
C ALA A 253 -48.82 -23.78 0.90
N PRO A 254 -47.80 -23.69 0.02
CA PRO A 254 -46.49 -23.23 0.40
C PRO A 254 -46.49 -21.82 0.97
N ALA A 255 -45.92 -21.62 2.17
CA ALA A 255 -45.78 -20.33 2.79
C ALA A 255 -44.53 -19.60 2.26
N ASP A 256 -44.68 -18.34 1.89
CA ASP A 256 -43.62 -17.44 1.41
C ASP A 256 -43.45 -16.20 2.31
N ALA A 257 -42.63 -15.22 1.91
CA ALA A 257 -42.44 -13.95 2.61
C ALA A 257 -43.74 -13.15 2.83
N ARG A 258 -44.78 -13.34 1.98
CA ARG A 258 -46.07 -12.70 2.11
C ARG A 258 -46.98 -13.38 3.13
N SER A 259 -46.70 -14.66 3.44
CA SER A 259 -47.33 -15.36 4.55
C SER A 259 -46.88 -14.76 5.89
N ASP A 260 -45.59 -14.48 6.05
CA ASP A 260 -45.06 -13.78 7.24
C ASP A 260 -45.64 -12.36 7.34
N GLN A 261 -45.80 -11.66 6.21
CA GLN A 261 -46.40 -10.34 6.17
C GLN A 261 -47.87 -10.38 6.68
N TYR A 262 -48.62 -11.43 6.34
CA TYR A 262 -49.98 -11.62 6.84
C TYR A 262 -49.96 -11.84 8.37
N SER A 263 -49.18 -12.77 8.87
CA SER A 263 -49.03 -13.04 10.30
C SER A 263 -48.59 -11.80 11.09
N PHE A 264 -47.65 -11.02 10.50
CA PHE A 264 -47.23 -9.73 11.05
C PHE A 264 -48.38 -8.73 11.12
N CYS A 265 -49.21 -8.66 10.08
CA CYS A 265 -50.35 -7.75 10.07
C CYS A 265 -51.49 -8.22 11.01
N VAL A 266 -51.66 -9.52 11.24
CA VAL A 266 -52.56 -10.04 12.28
C VAL A 266 -52.09 -9.59 13.66
N ALA A 267 -50.83 -9.76 13.97
CA ALA A 267 -50.23 -9.35 15.24
C ALA A 267 -50.26 -7.85 15.43
N LEU A 268 -49.99 -7.06 14.37
CA LEU A 268 -50.08 -5.59 14.40
C LEU A 268 -51.50 -5.10 14.61
N TYR A 269 -52.48 -5.74 13.97
CA TYR A 269 -53.89 -5.42 14.17
C TYR A 269 -54.31 -5.66 15.63
N GLU A 270 -53.94 -6.84 16.20
CA GLU A 270 -54.21 -7.16 17.60
C GLU A 270 -53.54 -6.16 18.55
N ALA A 271 -52.29 -5.80 18.29
CA ALA A 271 -51.57 -4.83 19.10
C ALA A 271 -52.18 -3.41 19.07
N LEU A 272 -52.70 -2.99 17.91
CA LEU A 272 -53.28 -1.67 17.72
C LEU A 272 -54.70 -1.55 18.28
N TYR A 273 -55.48 -2.65 18.24
CA TYR A 273 -56.93 -2.61 18.56
C TYR A 273 -57.32 -3.46 19.75
N GLY A 274 -56.40 -4.24 20.36
CA GLY A 274 -56.62 -5.11 21.50
C GLY A 274 -57.51 -6.33 21.21
N GLN A 275 -57.83 -6.56 19.93
CA GLN A 275 -58.60 -7.70 19.46
C GLN A 275 -58.03 -8.21 18.15
N ARG A 276 -58.12 -9.51 17.88
CA ARG A 276 -57.68 -10.07 16.60
C ARG A 276 -58.60 -9.75 15.45
N PRO A 277 -58.10 -9.66 14.23
CA PRO A 277 -58.92 -9.42 13.05
C PRO A 277 -59.88 -10.57 12.76
N PHE A 278 -59.52 -11.77 13.16
CA PHE A 278 -60.31 -13.02 13.09
C PHE A 278 -60.26 -13.68 14.46
N ASP A 279 -61.36 -13.76 15.14
CA ASP A 279 -61.44 -14.32 16.50
C ASP A 279 -62.70 -15.15 16.64
N GLU A 280 -62.62 -16.39 16.21
CA GLU A 280 -63.71 -17.36 16.15
C GLU A 280 -63.48 -18.44 17.21
N GLU A 281 -64.60 -18.98 17.80
CA GLU A 281 -64.55 -19.92 18.91
C GLU A 281 -64.02 -21.32 18.51
N THR A 282 -64.14 -21.67 17.20
CA THR A 282 -63.70 -22.96 16.71
C THR A 282 -62.67 -22.85 15.60
N TYR A 283 -61.75 -23.77 15.51
CA TYR A 283 -60.72 -23.81 14.48
C TYR A 283 -61.28 -23.78 13.05
N LEU A 284 -62.37 -24.51 12.78
CA LEU A 284 -63.02 -24.52 11.48
C LEU A 284 -63.69 -23.19 11.13
N ALA A 285 -64.27 -22.54 12.12
CA ALA A 285 -64.85 -21.21 11.95
C ALA A 285 -63.77 -20.17 11.65
N LEU A 286 -62.60 -20.33 12.32
CA LEU A 286 -61.41 -19.46 12.08
C LEU A 286 -60.90 -19.62 10.64
N ILE A 287 -60.69 -20.88 10.17
CA ILE A 287 -60.31 -21.11 8.77
C ILE A 287 -61.29 -20.49 7.80
N ALA A 288 -62.61 -20.70 8.02
CA ALA A 288 -63.62 -20.14 7.16
C ALA A 288 -63.64 -18.57 7.18
N ALA A 289 -63.35 -17.95 8.32
CA ALA A 289 -63.27 -16.52 8.44
C ALA A 289 -62.02 -15.95 7.73
N VAL A 290 -60.87 -16.57 7.96
CA VAL A 290 -59.58 -16.20 7.35
C VAL A 290 -59.60 -16.35 5.83
N THR A 291 -60.13 -17.48 5.33
CA THR A 291 -60.23 -17.76 3.87
C THR A 291 -61.29 -16.91 3.16
N ARG A 292 -62.32 -16.49 3.87
CA ARG A 292 -63.37 -15.54 3.38
C ARG A 292 -62.80 -14.12 3.26
N GLY A 293 -61.80 -13.78 4.03
CA GLY A 293 -61.11 -12.50 3.94
C GLY A 293 -61.91 -11.30 4.47
N ALA A 294 -62.74 -11.52 5.49
CA ALA A 294 -63.54 -10.48 6.11
C ALA A 294 -63.03 -10.17 7.54
N PRO A 295 -61.91 -9.42 7.70
CA PRO A 295 -61.44 -9.06 9.03
C PRO A 295 -62.44 -8.16 9.73
N ARG A 296 -62.53 -8.28 11.06
CA ARG A 296 -63.34 -7.38 11.90
C ARG A 296 -62.94 -5.95 11.62
N PRO A 297 -63.93 -5.03 11.43
CA PRO A 297 -63.59 -3.62 11.22
C PRO A 297 -62.95 -3.02 12.48
N PRO A 298 -61.95 -2.12 12.33
CA PRO A 298 -61.33 -1.41 13.46
C PRO A 298 -62.39 -0.71 14.31
N PRO A 299 -62.32 -0.78 15.65
CA PRO A 299 -63.25 -0.11 16.53
C PRO A 299 -63.30 1.40 16.28
N ARG A 300 -64.51 2.02 16.25
CA ARG A 300 -64.68 3.44 15.92
C ARG A 300 -64.09 4.43 16.95
N ALA A 301 -63.81 3.97 18.16
CA ALA A 301 -63.36 4.79 19.30
C ALA A 301 -61.81 4.80 19.50
N HIS A 302 -61.03 4.24 18.58
CA HIS A 302 -59.57 4.22 18.73
C HIS A 302 -58.87 5.44 18.10
N ALA A 303 -57.76 5.86 18.76
CA ALA A 303 -56.96 6.99 18.31
C ALA A 303 -56.05 6.64 17.09
N VAL A 304 -56.17 5.44 16.52
CA VAL A 304 -55.35 4.95 15.42
C VAL A 304 -55.79 5.65 14.10
N PRO A 305 -54.89 6.27 13.34
CA PRO A 305 -55.20 6.93 12.10
C PRO A 305 -55.77 5.97 11.04
N SER A 306 -56.80 6.41 10.29
CA SER A 306 -57.44 5.60 9.25
C SER A 306 -56.47 5.16 8.14
N GLY A 307 -55.43 5.95 7.86
CA GLY A 307 -54.37 5.55 6.92
C GLY A 307 -53.54 4.35 7.42
N LEU A 308 -53.28 4.29 8.71
CA LEU A 308 -52.57 3.14 9.32
C LEU A 308 -53.47 1.89 9.27
N ALA A 309 -54.78 2.05 9.55
CA ALA A 309 -55.71 0.94 9.41
C ALA A 309 -55.75 0.36 7.99
N ALA A 310 -55.75 1.21 6.97
CA ALA A 310 -55.74 0.78 5.57
C ALA A 310 -54.45 -0.02 5.21
N ILE A 311 -53.31 0.38 5.74
CA ILE A 311 -52.02 -0.32 5.52
C ILE A 311 -52.08 -1.74 6.12
N VAL A 312 -52.56 -1.84 7.37
CA VAL A 312 -52.66 -3.13 8.06
C VAL A 312 -53.66 -4.04 7.38
N LEU A 313 -54.86 -3.51 7.01
CA LEU A 313 -55.89 -4.30 6.33
C LEU A 313 -55.44 -4.79 4.96
N ARG A 314 -54.66 -4.00 4.23
CA ARG A 314 -54.05 -4.47 2.97
C ARG A 314 -53.12 -5.67 3.17
N GLY A 315 -52.40 -5.71 4.26
CA GLY A 315 -51.54 -6.87 4.61
C GLY A 315 -52.31 -8.12 4.99
N LEU A 316 -53.63 -7.96 5.33
CA LEU A 316 -54.60 -9.02 5.67
C LEU A 316 -55.40 -9.52 4.46
N GLU A 317 -55.11 -9.06 3.25
CA GLU A 317 -55.78 -9.55 2.03
C GLU A 317 -55.59 -11.06 1.89
N THR A 318 -56.65 -11.77 1.49
CA THR A 318 -56.61 -13.22 1.34
C THR A 318 -55.67 -13.64 0.20
N ASP A 319 -55.72 -12.91 -0.92
CA ASP A 319 -54.80 -13.11 -2.04
C ASP A 319 -53.46 -12.48 -1.75
N PRO A 320 -52.38 -13.28 -1.65
CA PRO A 320 -51.00 -12.78 -1.41
C PRO A 320 -50.58 -11.72 -2.44
N ALA A 321 -51.12 -11.74 -3.69
CA ALA A 321 -50.73 -10.77 -4.71
C ALA A 321 -51.28 -9.38 -4.45
N ARG A 322 -52.36 -9.27 -3.65
CA ARG A 322 -52.98 -7.99 -3.28
C ARG A 322 -52.36 -7.35 -2.03
N ARG A 323 -51.62 -8.10 -1.26
CA ARG A 323 -50.84 -7.61 -0.09
C ARG A 323 -49.75 -6.62 -0.55
N HIS A 324 -48.94 -6.12 0.35
CA HIS A 324 -47.79 -5.31 -0.02
C HIS A 324 -46.77 -6.17 -0.78
N PRO A 325 -46.11 -5.65 -1.80
CA PRO A 325 -45.21 -6.48 -2.64
C PRO A 325 -44.05 -7.13 -1.88
N THR A 326 -43.56 -6.43 -0.86
CA THR A 326 -42.46 -6.90 0.02
C THR A 326 -42.68 -6.42 1.44
N MET A 327 -41.99 -6.99 2.42
CA MET A 327 -41.97 -6.48 3.79
C MET A 327 -41.44 -5.04 3.82
N SER A 328 -40.40 -4.71 3.02
CA SER A 328 -39.88 -3.35 2.88
C SER A 328 -40.95 -2.34 2.48
N ALA A 329 -41.83 -2.71 1.54
CA ALA A 329 -42.92 -1.84 1.10
C ALA A 329 -43.91 -1.58 2.22
N LEU A 330 -44.29 -2.60 2.99
CA LEU A 330 -45.14 -2.48 4.17
C LEU A 330 -44.53 -1.54 5.21
N LEU A 331 -43.25 -1.78 5.55
CA LEU A 331 -42.52 -0.98 6.56
C LEU A 331 -42.37 0.48 6.11
N ALA A 332 -42.14 0.72 4.83
CA ALA A 332 -42.07 2.07 4.27
C ALA A 332 -43.42 2.82 4.38
N GLU A 333 -44.55 2.12 4.21
CA GLU A 333 -45.85 2.71 4.39
C GLU A 333 -46.16 2.96 5.86
N LEU A 334 -45.82 2.04 6.76
CA LEU A 334 -45.99 2.22 8.22
C LEU A 334 -45.12 3.36 8.77
N SER A 335 -43.99 3.65 8.16
CA SER A 335 -43.09 4.74 8.56
C SER A 335 -43.59 6.12 8.11
N ARG A 336 -44.60 6.18 7.25
CA ARG A 336 -45.17 7.44 6.75
C ARG A 336 -46.23 7.97 7.72
N ASP A 337 -45.86 8.99 8.51
CA ASP A 337 -46.83 9.71 9.37
C ASP A 337 -47.60 10.80 8.58
N PRO A 338 -48.93 10.64 8.36
CA PRO A 338 -49.70 11.62 7.58
C PRO A 338 -50.03 12.92 8.33
N GLN A 339 -49.98 12.93 9.67
CA GLN A 339 -50.31 14.11 10.46
C GLN A 339 -49.12 15.05 10.68
N ALA A 340 -47.89 14.54 10.58
CA ALA A 340 -46.67 15.36 10.58
C ALA A 340 -46.58 16.28 9.34
N ARG A 341 -47.24 15.93 8.25
CA ARG A 341 -47.23 16.73 7.00
C ARG A 341 -47.79 18.13 7.15
N ARG A 342 -48.86 18.35 7.89
CA ARG A 342 -49.51 19.70 8.03
C ARG A 342 -48.78 20.59 9.05
N ARG A 343 -48.18 20.05 10.11
CA ARG A 343 -47.38 20.85 11.05
C ARG A 343 -45.99 21.11 10.51
N ARG A 344 -45.46 20.18 9.71
CA ARG A 344 -44.14 20.33 9.06
C ARG A 344 -44.14 21.31 7.90
N SER A 345 -45.25 21.51 7.16
CA SER A 345 -45.28 22.40 6.02
C SER A 345 -45.17 23.89 6.40
N LEU A 346 -45.69 24.32 7.55
CA LEU A 346 -45.52 25.71 8.03
C LEU A 346 -44.19 25.93 8.74
N ALA A 347 -43.68 24.94 9.48
CA ALA A 347 -42.34 24.98 10.05
C ALA A 347 -41.25 24.79 8.95
N LEU A 348 -41.55 23.99 7.90
CA LEU A 348 -40.67 23.83 6.74
C LEU A 348 -40.57 25.11 5.89
N ALA A 349 -41.64 25.87 5.72
CA ALA A 349 -41.58 27.15 4.97
C ALA A 349 -40.71 28.19 5.69
N GLY A 350 -40.82 28.28 7.02
CA GLY A 350 -39.94 29.14 7.83
C GLY A 350 -38.51 28.61 7.95
N ALA A 351 -38.34 27.27 8.12
CA ALA A 351 -37.03 26.63 8.16
C ALA A 351 -36.36 26.60 6.78
N LEU A 352 -37.14 26.46 5.69
CA LEU A 352 -36.63 26.55 4.32
C LEU A 352 -36.20 27.97 3.97
N GLY A 353 -36.89 29.01 4.45
CA GLY A 353 -36.45 30.40 4.29
C GLY A 353 -35.14 30.68 5.05
N LEU A 354 -35.05 30.22 6.30
CA LEU A 354 -33.83 30.34 7.11
C LEU A 354 -32.72 29.44 6.58
N ALA A 355 -33.04 28.21 6.18
CA ALA A 355 -32.09 27.28 5.56
C ALA A 355 -31.63 27.79 4.18
N ALA A 356 -32.51 28.42 3.38
CA ALA A 356 -32.12 29.05 2.12
C ALA A 356 -31.22 30.27 2.34
N LEU A 357 -31.47 31.07 3.38
CA LEU A 357 -30.61 32.21 3.75
C LEU A 357 -29.25 31.70 4.31
N LEU A 358 -29.25 30.64 5.16
CA LEU A 358 -28.05 30.04 5.68
C LEU A 358 -27.30 29.26 4.57
N ALA A 359 -28.00 28.50 3.74
CA ALA A 359 -27.45 27.82 2.59
C ALA A 359 -26.93 28.80 1.54
N GLY A 360 -27.67 29.92 1.30
CA GLY A 360 -27.20 31.02 0.45
C GLY A 360 -25.93 31.69 1.01
N GLY A 361 -25.92 31.94 2.32
CA GLY A 361 -24.75 32.49 3.03
C GLY A 361 -23.55 31.52 3.03
N LEU A 362 -23.76 30.23 3.29
CA LEU A 362 -22.74 29.18 3.21
C LEU A 362 -22.28 28.99 1.77
N TRP A 363 -23.19 28.92 0.81
CA TRP A 363 -22.85 28.82 -0.60
C TRP A 363 -22.08 30.03 -1.14
N GLN A 364 -22.47 31.25 -0.70
CA GLN A 364 -21.72 32.46 -1.06
C GLN A 364 -20.33 32.48 -0.39
N ARG A 365 -20.22 32.02 0.85
CA ARG A 365 -18.97 31.85 1.56
C ARG A 365 -18.09 30.81 0.87
N ASP A 366 -18.64 29.64 0.53
CA ASP A 366 -17.90 28.58 -0.15
C ASP A 366 -17.44 29.02 -1.55
N ARG A 367 -18.28 29.78 -2.28
CA ARG A 367 -17.89 30.40 -3.55
C ARG A 367 -16.73 31.39 -3.39
N VAL A 368 -16.75 32.23 -2.36
CA VAL A 368 -15.65 33.18 -2.09
C VAL A 368 -14.37 32.42 -1.75
N HIS A 369 -14.47 31.39 -0.94
CA HIS A 369 -13.33 30.52 -0.60
C HIS A 369 -12.80 29.77 -1.82
N GLU A 370 -13.67 29.16 -2.60
CA GLU A 370 -13.28 28.49 -3.84
C GLU A 370 -12.66 29.47 -4.85
N GLN A 371 -13.18 30.67 -4.93
CA GLN A 371 -12.64 31.70 -5.81
C GLN A 371 -11.25 32.18 -5.34
N ARG A 372 -11.02 32.30 -4.02
CA ARG A 372 -9.69 32.54 -3.43
C ARG A 372 -8.71 31.45 -3.86
N CYS A 373 -9.06 30.17 -3.69
CA CYS A 373 -8.20 29.06 -4.04
C CYS A 373 -7.95 28.94 -5.55
N ARG A 374 -8.93 29.27 -6.38
CA ARG A 374 -8.76 29.35 -7.84
C ARG A 374 -7.80 30.48 -8.24
N THR A 375 -7.92 31.66 -7.59
CA THR A 375 -7.01 32.80 -7.85
C THR A 375 -5.60 32.45 -7.43
N GLU A 376 -5.43 31.77 -6.30
CA GLU A 376 -4.13 31.30 -5.84
C GLU A 376 -3.55 30.27 -6.81
N ARG A 377 -4.34 29.28 -7.26
CA ARG A 377 -3.91 28.35 -8.32
C ARG A 377 -3.44 29.08 -9.57
N GLN A 378 -4.22 30.09 -10.02
CA GLN A 378 -3.89 30.86 -11.20
C GLN A 378 -2.57 31.60 -11.05
N SER A 379 -2.29 32.20 -9.89
CA SER A 379 -1.03 32.89 -9.63
C SER A 379 0.21 32.01 -9.76
N PHE A 380 0.06 30.71 -9.49
CA PHE A 380 1.12 29.72 -9.72
C PHE A 380 1.16 29.20 -11.16
N ALA A 381 0.00 29.12 -11.82
CA ALA A 381 -0.10 28.68 -13.21
C ALA A 381 0.56 29.68 -14.19
N ASP A 382 0.58 30.95 -13.86
CA ASP A 382 1.15 32.02 -14.70
C ASP A 382 2.67 31.89 -14.94
N ALA A 383 3.37 30.97 -14.29
CA ALA A 383 4.78 30.71 -14.57
C ALA A 383 5.02 30.00 -15.93
N TRP A 384 3.94 29.41 -16.51
CA TRP A 384 3.97 28.78 -17.81
C TRP A 384 2.76 29.22 -18.62
N THR A 385 2.99 30.00 -19.68
CA THR A 385 1.94 30.47 -20.59
C THR A 385 2.22 30.00 -22.02
N PRO A 386 1.21 30.02 -22.90
CA PRO A 386 1.43 29.70 -24.33
C PRO A 386 2.51 30.54 -24.97
N GLU A 387 2.67 31.82 -24.57
CA GLU A 387 3.71 32.74 -25.10
C GLU A 387 5.10 32.31 -24.64
N ILE A 388 5.25 31.85 -23.41
CA ILE A 388 6.49 31.29 -22.86
C ILE A 388 6.85 30.02 -23.63
N ALA A 389 5.87 29.13 -23.82
CA ALA A 389 6.07 27.88 -24.56
C ALA A 389 6.53 28.15 -26.00
N ALA A 390 5.85 29.06 -26.72
CA ALA A 390 6.21 29.44 -28.10
C ALA A 390 7.61 30.08 -28.20
N ALA A 391 7.98 30.92 -27.22
CA ALA A 391 9.31 31.55 -27.18
C ALA A 391 10.41 30.52 -26.95
N LEU A 392 10.18 29.53 -26.09
CA LEU A 392 11.12 28.45 -25.84
C LEU A 392 11.25 27.53 -27.05
N GLU A 393 10.13 27.15 -27.70
CA GLU A 393 10.15 26.37 -28.93
C GLU A 393 11.00 27.06 -30.00
N ALA A 394 10.77 28.35 -30.23
CA ALA A 394 11.55 29.13 -31.16
C ALA A 394 13.03 29.14 -30.81
N ALA A 395 13.39 29.29 -29.54
CA ALA A 395 14.78 29.26 -29.08
C ALA A 395 15.45 27.90 -29.33
N PHE A 396 14.74 26.79 -29.04
CA PHE A 396 15.24 25.45 -29.35
C PHE A 396 15.50 25.28 -30.83
N LEU A 397 14.55 25.64 -31.68
CA LEU A 397 14.67 25.50 -33.13
C LEU A 397 15.77 26.41 -33.71
N ALA A 398 16.00 27.57 -33.10
CA ALA A 398 17.05 28.50 -33.51
C ALA A 398 18.48 27.98 -33.25
N THR A 399 18.67 26.93 -32.48
CA THR A 399 19.98 26.28 -32.30
C THR A 399 20.44 25.51 -33.53
N GLU A 400 19.54 25.23 -34.50
CA GLU A 400 19.78 24.46 -35.73
C GLU A 400 20.30 23.04 -35.50
N ILE A 401 20.19 22.54 -34.26
CA ILE A 401 20.61 21.16 -33.95
C ILE A 401 19.58 20.16 -34.47
N PRO A 402 20.01 19.05 -35.11
CA PRO A 402 19.09 18.08 -35.74
C PRO A 402 18.01 17.50 -34.81
N HIS A 403 18.28 17.41 -33.52
CA HIS A 403 17.34 16.85 -32.52
C HIS A 403 16.56 17.92 -31.74
N ALA A 404 16.70 19.22 -32.03
CA ALA A 404 16.07 20.32 -31.30
C ALA A 404 14.54 20.17 -31.23
N ALA A 405 13.88 19.90 -32.36
CA ALA A 405 12.43 19.68 -32.40
C ALA A 405 12.00 18.44 -31.59
N ALA A 406 12.74 17.35 -31.67
CA ALA A 406 12.48 16.14 -30.90
C ALA A 406 12.71 16.34 -29.40
N THR A 407 13.69 17.15 -29.01
CA THR A 407 13.93 17.54 -27.61
C THR A 407 12.80 18.42 -27.11
N TRP A 408 12.39 19.43 -27.86
CA TRP A 408 11.27 20.29 -27.50
C TRP A 408 9.96 19.53 -27.30
N SER A 409 9.65 18.58 -28.19
CA SER A 409 8.42 17.77 -28.05
C SER A 409 8.32 16.98 -26.74
N ARG A 410 9.43 16.82 -26.01
CA ARG A 410 9.50 16.18 -24.68
C ARG A 410 9.58 17.18 -23.55
N VAL A 411 10.41 18.22 -23.71
CA VAL A 411 10.67 19.25 -22.68
C VAL A 411 9.44 20.13 -22.46
N GLY A 412 8.84 20.65 -23.53
CA GLY A 412 7.70 21.57 -23.43
C GLY A 412 6.52 20.99 -22.62
N PRO A 413 5.99 19.81 -23.00
CA PRO A 413 4.92 19.16 -22.24
C PRO A 413 5.30 18.79 -20.80
N ALA A 414 6.58 18.44 -20.54
CA ALA A 414 7.05 18.08 -19.20
C ALA A 414 7.09 19.30 -18.27
N LEU A 415 7.57 20.46 -18.76
CA LEU A 415 7.59 21.73 -18.01
C LEU A 415 6.16 22.24 -17.77
N ALA A 416 5.27 22.14 -18.76
CA ALA A 416 3.86 22.47 -18.61
C ALA A 416 3.21 21.63 -17.51
N ALA A 417 3.37 20.31 -17.59
CA ALA A 417 2.83 19.38 -16.57
C ALA A 417 3.43 19.60 -15.17
N TYR A 418 4.69 20.02 -15.09
CA TYR A 418 5.31 20.37 -13.81
C TYR A 418 4.70 21.65 -13.22
N ASN A 419 4.50 22.70 -14.06
CA ASN A 419 3.82 23.92 -13.65
C ASN A 419 2.40 23.65 -13.15
N ASP A 420 1.62 22.82 -13.88
CA ASP A 420 0.28 22.42 -13.45
C ASP A 420 0.30 21.72 -12.08
N LYS A 421 1.26 20.84 -11.84
CA LYS A 421 1.41 20.17 -10.53
C LYS A 421 1.71 21.14 -9.40
N ILE A 422 2.52 22.21 -9.65
CA ILE A 422 2.76 23.28 -8.66
C ILE A 422 1.45 24.02 -8.37
N ALA A 423 0.74 24.43 -9.42
CA ALA A 423 -0.53 25.16 -9.31
C ALA A 423 -1.61 24.33 -8.60
N ASP A 424 -1.71 23.04 -8.93
CA ASP A 424 -2.65 22.12 -8.28
C ASP A 424 -2.28 21.84 -6.80
N ALA A 425 -0.99 21.80 -6.48
CA ALA A 425 -0.54 21.66 -5.10
C ALA A 425 -0.88 22.90 -4.26
N ALA A 426 -0.75 24.11 -4.81
CA ALA A 426 -1.15 25.36 -4.16
C ALA A 426 -2.68 25.38 -3.95
N HIS A 427 -3.45 25.03 -4.98
CA HIS A 427 -4.90 24.92 -4.89
C HIS A 427 -5.33 23.92 -3.81
N THR A 428 -4.73 22.73 -3.79
CA THR A 428 -5.05 21.67 -2.81
C THR A 428 -4.74 22.14 -1.38
N SER A 429 -3.61 22.84 -1.19
CA SER A 429 -3.25 23.41 0.11
C SER A 429 -4.26 24.46 0.58
N CYS A 430 -4.69 25.34 -0.32
CA CYS A 430 -5.72 26.35 -0.05
C CYS A 430 -7.05 25.66 0.33
N VAL A 431 -7.50 24.64 -0.42
CA VAL A 431 -8.72 23.88 -0.14
C VAL A 431 -8.66 23.24 1.23
N ALA A 432 -7.57 22.52 1.55
CA ALA A 432 -7.36 21.87 2.85
C ALA A 432 -7.39 22.87 4.02
N THR A 433 -6.93 24.12 3.81
CA THR A 433 -6.89 25.16 4.84
C THR A 433 -8.20 25.93 4.94
N VAL A 434 -8.71 26.42 3.84
CA VAL A 434 -9.82 27.40 3.81
C VAL A 434 -11.18 26.72 3.78
N ILE A 435 -11.29 25.60 3.07
CA ILE A 435 -12.56 24.91 2.84
C ILE A 435 -12.70 23.72 3.81
N GLU A 436 -11.77 22.79 3.81
CA GLU A 436 -11.80 21.55 4.59
C GLU A 436 -11.36 21.75 6.04
N ARG A 437 -10.51 22.73 6.30
CA ARG A 437 -9.95 23.06 7.63
C ARG A 437 -9.18 21.92 8.26
N GLU A 438 -8.56 21.11 7.44
CA GLU A 438 -7.68 20.02 7.86
C GLU A 438 -6.25 20.49 8.10
N GLN A 439 -5.89 21.67 7.58
CA GLN A 439 -4.58 22.30 7.67
C GLN A 439 -4.70 23.68 8.31
N GLU A 440 -3.71 24.04 9.12
CA GLU A 440 -3.62 25.37 9.73
C GLU A 440 -3.01 26.40 8.77
N GLU A 441 -3.41 27.67 8.89
CA GLU A 441 -2.90 28.79 8.05
C GLU A 441 -1.37 28.90 8.04
N PRO A 442 -0.62 28.75 9.16
CA PRO A 442 0.85 28.79 9.13
C PRO A 442 1.48 27.67 8.29
N ALA A 443 0.88 26.47 8.29
CA ALA A 443 1.35 25.35 7.46
C ALA A 443 1.10 25.63 5.98
N HIS A 444 -0.05 26.22 5.64
CA HIS A 444 -0.38 26.66 4.30
C HIS A 444 0.64 27.69 3.78
N GLN A 445 0.96 28.71 4.57
CA GLN A 445 1.94 29.74 4.18
C GLN A 445 3.34 29.15 3.94
N ARG A 446 3.79 28.21 4.78
CA ARG A 446 5.06 27.52 4.56
C ARG A 446 5.03 26.67 3.28
N GLN A 447 3.91 25.99 3.01
CA GLN A 447 3.74 25.23 1.78
C GLN A 447 3.78 26.12 0.54
N LEU A 448 3.11 27.30 0.58
CA LEU A 448 3.16 28.27 -0.51
C LEU A 448 4.58 28.85 -0.71
N ALA A 449 5.31 29.09 0.37
CA ALA A 449 6.71 29.53 0.27
C ALA A 449 7.57 28.47 -0.44
N CYS A 450 7.43 27.18 -0.07
CA CYS A 450 8.11 26.09 -0.73
C CYS A 450 7.73 25.98 -2.22
N LEU A 451 6.44 26.04 -2.55
CA LEU A 451 5.95 26.00 -3.93
C LEU A 451 6.41 27.21 -4.74
N SER A 452 6.53 28.38 -4.11
CA SER A 452 7.07 29.60 -4.74
C SER A 452 8.53 29.44 -5.12
N ARG A 453 9.34 28.75 -4.30
CA ARG A 453 10.72 28.38 -4.64
C ARG A 453 10.77 27.42 -5.84
N GLN A 454 9.91 26.40 -5.87
CA GLN A 454 9.84 25.49 -7.03
C GLN A 454 9.42 26.23 -8.30
N ARG A 455 8.47 27.16 -8.20
CA ARG A 455 8.10 28.05 -9.30
C ARG A 455 9.27 28.89 -9.75
N ALA A 456 10.05 29.47 -8.84
CA ALA A 456 11.25 30.26 -9.17
C ALA A 456 12.31 29.42 -9.89
N ARG A 457 12.52 28.16 -9.49
CA ARG A 457 13.41 27.21 -10.20
C ARG A 457 12.91 26.91 -11.61
N LEU A 458 11.61 26.67 -11.79
CA LEU A 458 11.01 26.52 -13.11
C LEU A 458 11.25 27.76 -13.98
N GLN A 459 10.98 28.96 -13.44
CA GLN A 459 11.24 30.24 -14.14
C GLN A 459 12.72 30.42 -14.47
N GLY A 460 13.62 30.07 -13.56
CA GLY A 460 15.06 30.10 -13.82
C GLY A 460 15.48 29.18 -14.97
N VAL A 461 14.94 27.93 -14.97
CA VAL A 461 15.18 26.98 -16.08
C VAL A 461 14.61 27.51 -17.39
N THR A 462 13.36 28.00 -17.40
CA THR A 462 12.74 28.53 -18.63
C THR A 462 13.48 29.79 -19.16
N GLU A 463 13.95 30.68 -18.27
CA GLU A 463 14.73 31.83 -18.68
C GLU A 463 16.08 31.47 -19.31
N LEU A 464 16.80 30.50 -18.73
CA LEU A 464 18.04 29.98 -19.30
C LEU A 464 17.81 29.30 -20.65
N LEU A 465 16.72 28.56 -20.79
CA LEU A 465 16.36 27.85 -22.02
C LEU A 465 15.84 28.79 -23.14
N ARG A 466 15.39 30.02 -22.82
CA ARG A 466 15.10 31.07 -23.83
C ARG A 466 16.34 31.50 -24.61
N HIS A 467 17.51 31.33 -24.01
CA HIS A 467 18.82 31.64 -24.59
C HIS A 467 19.62 30.34 -24.75
N ALA A 468 18.90 29.23 -25.09
CA ALA A 468 19.50 27.92 -25.18
C ALA A 468 20.68 27.86 -26.14
N GLN A 469 21.78 27.34 -25.66
CA GLN A 469 22.94 26.98 -26.45
C GLN A 469 22.83 25.48 -26.84
N PRO A 470 23.57 25.01 -27.82
CA PRO A 470 23.60 23.59 -28.19
C PRO A 470 23.70 22.60 -27.01
N ASP A 471 24.58 22.91 -26.06
CA ASP A 471 24.83 22.03 -24.90
C ASP A 471 23.66 22.03 -23.91
N ASP A 472 22.89 23.13 -23.83
CA ASP A 472 21.73 23.20 -22.94
C ASP A 472 20.60 22.23 -23.35
N LEU A 473 20.45 21.96 -24.67
CA LEU A 473 19.42 21.05 -25.17
C LEU A 473 19.60 19.61 -24.66
N LEU A 474 20.84 19.22 -24.45
CA LEU A 474 21.15 17.88 -23.91
C LEU A 474 20.74 17.73 -22.44
N ALA A 475 20.94 18.78 -21.67
CA ALA A 475 20.55 18.81 -20.26
C ALA A 475 19.05 19.09 -20.08
N ALA A 476 18.38 19.70 -21.06
CA ALA A 476 16.99 20.17 -20.92
C ALA A 476 16.00 19.04 -20.57
N ILE A 477 16.09 17.88 -21.20
CA ILE A 477 15.24 16.73 -20.86
C ILE A 477 15.53 16.28 -19.43
N GLN A 478 16.80 16.12 -19.07
CA GLN A 478 17.20 15.71 -17.73
C GLN A 478 16.75 16.72 -16.66
N ALA A 479 16.84 18.02 -16.95
CA ALA A 479 16.38 19.08 -16.09
C ALA A 479 14.90 18.93 -15.70
N THR A 480 14.02 18.54 -16.64
CA THR A 480 12.59 18.39 -16.36
C THR A 480 12.29 17.29 -15.32
N TYR A 481 13.12 16.24 -15.27
CA TYR A 481 12.98 15.14 -14.30
C TYR A 481 13.70 15.38 -12.98
N GLN A 482 14.64 16.34 -12.96
CA GLN A 482 15.39 16.72 -11.76
C GLN A 482 14.71 17.83 -10.96
N LEU A 483 13.72 18.51 -11.53
CA LEU A 483 12.92 19.49 -10.79
C LEU A 483 12.29 18.81 -9.55
N PRO A 484 12.36 19.45 -8.35
CA PRO A 484 11.83 18.84 -7.13
C PRO A 484 10.32 18.61 -7.24
N PRO A 485 9.81 17.42 -6.91
CA PRO A 485 8.37 17.17 -7.00
C PRO A 485 7.59 18.06 -6.01
N PRO A 486 6.46 18.70 -6.41
CA PRO A 486 5.66 19.56 -5.54
C PRO A 486 5.14 18.85 -4.27
N ALA A 487 5.08 17.52 -4.28
CA ALA A 487 4.72 16.73 -3.10
C ALA A 487 5.69 16.93 -1.92
N LEU A 488 6.96 17.25 -2.16
CA LEU A 488 7.92 17.57 -1.10
C LEU A 488 7.50 18.78 -0.25
N CYS A 489 6.71 19.71 -0.80
CA CYS A 489 6.19 20.84 -0.03
C CYS A 489 5.11 20.45 1.00
N ARG A 490 4.70 19.16 1.05
CA ARG A 490 3.82 18.61 2.09
C ARG A 490 4.58 17.86 3.18
N ASP A 491 5.89 17.71 3.01
CA ASP A 491 6.72 17.03 3.99
C ASP A 491 6.68 17.78 5.34
N PRO A 492 6.44 17.10 6.47
CA PRO A 492 6.48 17.73 7.79
C PRO A 492 7.78 18.48 8.07
N GLU A 493 8.94 17.99 7.64
CA GLU A 493 10.23 18.69 7.80
C GLU A 493 10.23 20.04 7.08
N VAL A 494 9.65 20.11 5.89
CA VAL A 494 9.53 21.38 5.15
C VAL A 494 8.53 22.33 5.82
N LEU A 495 7.49 21.77 6.46
CA LEU A 495 6.40 22.52 7.09
C LEU A 495 6.71 22.99 8.52
N THR A 496 7.72 22.39 9.20
CA THR A 496 8.05 22.68 10.61
C THR A 496 9.30 23.52 10.82
N GLY A 497 9.92 24.01 9.75
CA GLY A 497 11.10 24.91 9.84
C GLY A 497 10.84 26.09 10.76
N PRO A 498 11.88 26.67 11.38
CA PRO A 498 11.73 27.76 12.33
C PRO A 498 11.11 28.98 11.63
N ALA A 499 9.86 29.25 11.92
CA ALA A 499 9.20 30.49 11.57
C ALA A 499 9.23 31.37 12.82
N ASP A 500 10.31 32.06 13.04
CA ASP A 500 10.30 33.20 13.96
C ASP A 500 10.33 34.50 13.15
N PRO A 501 9.21 35.24 13.05
CA PRO A 501 9.04 36.35 12.13
C PRO A 501 9.49 37.70 12.70
N HIS A 502 10.54 37.79 13.49
CA HIS A 502 10.79 38.97 14.27
C HIS A 502 11.71 40.04 13.61
N ASP A 503 12.40 39.70 12.49
CA ASP A 503 13.21 40.70 11.78
C ASP A 503 12.86 40.78 10.27
N PRO A 504 12.18 41.85 9.81
CA PRO A 504 11.85 42.04 8.40
C PRO A 504 13.08 42.18 7.48
N ALA A 505 14.22 42.62 8.00
CA ALA A 505 15.46 42.75 7.21
C ALA A 505 16.09 41.36 6.98
N HIS A 506 16.04 40.51 8.00
CA HIS A 506 16.48 39.12 7.88
C HIS A 506 15.65 38.36 6.81
N PHE A 507 14.31 38.49 6.84
CA PHE A 507 13.44 37.93 5.81
C PHE A 507 13.70 38.41 4.40
N ALA A 508 13.95 39.70 4.23
CA ALA A 508 14.25 40.24 2.91
C ALA A 508 15.59 39.70 2.38
N GLY A 509 16.60 39.58 3.24
CA GLY A 509 17.88 38.95 2.95
C GLY A 509 17.77 37.48 2.59
N GLU A 510 17.03 36.75 3.40
CA GLU A 510 16.73 35.31 3.19
C GLU A 510 16.02 35.07 1.86
N ALA A 511 14.96 35.82 1.58
CA ALA A 511 14.20 35.69 0.32
C ALA A 511 15.04 36.04 -0.91
N ALA A 512 15.95 37.01 -0.80
CA ALA A 512 16.88 37.34 -1.87
C ALA A 512 17.90 36.22 -2.10
N LEU A 513 18.47 35.69 -1.03
CA LEU A 513 19.42 34.58 -1.12
C LEU A 513 18.79 33.30 -1.69
N HIS A 514 17.55 32.97 -1.29
CA HIS A 514 16.82 31.87 -1.89
C HIS A 514 16.59 32.03 -3.39
N ARG A 515 16.21 33.23 -3.86
CA ARG A 515 16.06 33.49 -5.31
C ARG A 515 17.36 33.25 -6.07
N ASP A 516 18.48 33.74 -5.52
CA ASP A 516 19.81 33.59 -6.14
C ASP A 516 20.23 32.10 -6.12
N LEU A 517 19.93 31.37 -5.03
CA LEU A 517 20.19 29.95 -4.91
C LEU A 517 19.34 29.13 -5.90
N ASP A 518 18.05 29.47 -6.05
CA ASP A 518 17.18 28.81 -7.04
C ASP A 518 17.66 29.07 -8.48
N ARG A 519 18.25 30.26 -8.75
CA ARG A 519 18.89 30.55 -10.04
C ARG A 519 20.17 29.71 -10.24
N ALA A 520 20.99 29.55 -9.20
CA ALA A 520 22.18 28.70 -9.26
C ALA A 520 21.80 27.22 -9.46
N HIS A 521 20.72 26.74 -8.83
CA HIS A 521 20.15 25.42 -9.12
C HIS A 521 19.69 25.28 -10.58
N ALA A 522 19.05 26.33 -11.14
CA ALA A 522 18.62 26.28 -12.54
C ALA A 522 19.84 26.19 -13.49
N LEU A 523 20.96 26.84 -13.20
CA LEU A 523 22.21 26.69 -13.94
C LEU A 523 22.74 25.26 -13.88
N ALA A 524 22.72 24.63 -12.69
CA ALA A 524 23.16 23.24 -12.55
C ALA A 524 22.24 22.28 -13.32
N LEU A 525 20.91 22.48 -13.24
CA LEU A 525 19.91 21.67 -13.94
C LEU A 525 20.05 21.76 -15.47
N THR A 526 20.40 22.93 -16.00
CA THR A 526 20.59 23.12 -17.44
C THR A 526 21.98 22.74 -17.93
N GLY A 527 22.81 22.07 -17.10
CA GLY A 527 24.15 21.58 -17.47
C GLY A 527 25.26 22.64 -17.43
N ARG A 528 24.96 23.89 -17.03
CA ARG A 528 25.95 24.99 -16.90
C ARG A 528 26.70 24.85 -15.56
N THR A 529 27.35 23.69 -15.36
CA THR A 529 27.94 23.29 -14.07
C THR A 529 28.99 24.27 -13.56
N ALA A 530 29.86 24.78 -14.44
CA ALA A 530 30.90 25.78 -14.05
C ALA A 530 30.28 27.10 -13.57
N ALA A 531 29.26 27.58 -14.27
CA ALA A 531 28.56 28.83 -13.87
C ALA A 531 27.77 28.62 -12.58
N ALA A 532 27.18 27.42 -12.38
CA ALA A 532 26.49 27.08 -11.15
C ALA A 532 27.45 27.02 -9.95
N LEU A 533 28.65 26.45 -10.14
CA LEU A 533 29.69 26.41 -9.12
C LEU A 533 30.18 27.81 -8.74
N GLU A 534 30.40 28.67 -9.73
CA GLU A 534 30.79 30.05 -9.51
C GLU A 534 29.70 30.85 -8.75
N ALA A 535 28.43 30.65 -9.14
CA ALA A 535 27.30 31.21 -8.42
C ALA A 535 27.23 30.67 -6.97
N ALA A 536 27.40 29.37 -6.74
CA ALA A 536 27.40 28.78 -5.40
C ALA A 536 28.52 29.33 -4.52
N ARG A 537 29.72 29.50 -5.06
CA ARG A 537 30.85 30.15 -4.36
C ARG A 537 30.52 31.59 -3.95
N ALA A 538 29.96 32.37 -4.87
CA ALA A 538 29.60 33.80 -4.63
C ALA A 538 28.49 33.94 -3.57
N LEU A 539 27.60 32.94 -3.42
CA LEU A 539 26.54 32.93 -2.40
C LEU A 539 27.05 32.55 -1.02
N GLY A 540 28.22 31.90 -0.91
CA GLY A 540 28.75 31.34 0.33
C GLY A 540 28.91 32.34 1.45
N GLU A 541 29.52 33.48 1.17
CA GLU A 541 29.72 34.56 2.16
C GLU A 541 28.38 35.16 2.64
N ARG A 542 27.41 35.30 1.73
CA ARG A 542 26.10 35.84 2.06
C ARG A 542 25.28 34.86 2.91
N ALA A 543 25.40 33.56 2.64
CA ALA A 543 24.75 32.52 3.43
C ALA A 543 25.30 32.45 4.86
N LEU A 544 26.62 32.56 5.00
CA LEU A 544 27.28 32.64 6.31
C LEU A 544 26.89 33.89 7.12
N ALA A 545 26.69 35.00 6.42
CA ALA A 545 26.32 36.29 7.07
C ALA A 545 24.86 36.27 7.60
N LEU A 546 23.99 35.39 7.07
CA LEU A 546 22.61 35.20 7.57
C LEU A 546 22.52 34.29 8.79
N ASP A 547 23.58 33.55 9.11
CA ASP A 547 23.66 32.60 10.21
C ASP A 547 22.50 31.58 10.21
N ASP A 548 22.03 31.24 8.99
CA ASP A 548 21.00 30.21 8.78
C ASP A 548 21.62 28.88 8.30
N PRO A 549 21.71 27.89 9.18
CA PRO A 549 22.30 26.60 8.82
C PRO A 549 21.49 25.82 7.77
N SER A 550 20.20 26.11 7.62
CA SER A 550 19.35 25.44 6.61
C SER A 550 19.73 25.85 5.19
N ILE A 551 19.84 27.15 4.95
CA ILE A 551 20.28 27.72 3.66
C ILE A 551 21.72 27.31 3.39
N THR A 552 22.58 27.37 4.42
CA THR A 552 23.98 26.94 4.32
C THR A 552 24.09 25.48 3.88
N ALA A 553 23.26 24.60 4.40
CA ALA A 553 23.26 23.20 4.01
C ALA A 553 22.79 22.98 2.57
N GLU A 554 21.72 23.68 2.14
CA GLU A 554 21.21 23.58 0.77
C GLU A 554 22.22 24.11 -0.25
N LEU A 555 22.85 25.26 0.03
CA LEU A 555 23.90 25.84 -0.80
C LEU A 555 25.12 24.92 -0.87
N ALA A 556 25.51 24.32 0.25
CA ALA A 556 26.64 23.41 0.32
C ALA A 556 26.40 22.12 -0.49
N LEU A 557 25.17 21.61 -0.53
CA LEU A 557 24.81 20.47 -1.38
C LEU A 557 24.95 20.83 -2.86
N LEU A 558 24.43 21.99 -3.28
CA LEU A 558 24.59 22.48 -4.66
C LEU A 558 26.06 22.63 -5.00
N HIS A 559 26.84 23.24 -4.10
CA HIS A 559 28.28 23.47 -4.26
C HIS A 559 29.00 22.10 -4.40
N ALA A 560 28.71 21.13 -3.54
CA ALA A 560 29.32 19.82 -3.59
C ALA A 560 29.04 19.10 -4.92
N ILE A 561 27.78 19.08 -5.37
CA ILE A 561 27.36 18.44 -6.62
C ILE A 561 28.04 19.10 -7.82
N THR A 562 28.09 20.43 -7.85
CA THR A 562 28.68 21.18 -9.00
C THR A 562 30.19 21.11 -9.03
N ALA A 563 30.86 21.03 -7.87
CA ALA A 563 32.32 20.89 -7.77
C ALA A 563 32.80 19.46 -8.10
N GLU A 564 31.98 18.41 -7.99
CA GLU A 564 32.39 17.01 -8.09
C GLU A 564 33.22 16.68 -9.34
N THR A 565 32.85 17.25 -10.48
CA THR A 565 33.53 17.00 -11.76
C THR A 565 34.72 17.95 -12.02
N ILE A 566 34.84 19.04 -11.27
CA ILE A 566 35.82 20.10 -11.45
C ILE A 566 36.91 19.98 -10.41
N ASP A 567 36.57 19.95 -9.13
CA ASP A 567 37.47 19.81 -7.99
C ASP A 567 36.85 18.94 -6.90
N ARG A 568 37.32 17.70 -6.82
CA ARG A 568 36.79 16.71 -5.86
C ARG A 568 37.09 17.05 -4.40
N HIS A 569 38.19 17.75 -4.13
CA HIS A 569 38.51 18.20 -2.78
C HIS A 569 37.54 19.29 -2.33
N GLU A 570 37.29 20.24 -3.18
CA GLU A 570 36.29 21.29 -2.93
C GLU A 570 34.89 20.73 -2.74
N SER A 571 34.51 19.73 -3.57
CA SER A 571 33.25 19.00 -3.45
C SER A 571 33.10 18.34 -2.08
N ARG A 572 34.14 17.61 -1.63
CA ARG A 572 34.15 16.97 -0.32
C ARG A 572 34.03 17.94 0.83
N ASP A 573 34.83 19.02 0.78
CA ASP A 573 34.82 20.05 1.83
C ASP A 573 33.47 20.77 1.90
N ALA A 574 32.84 21.03 0.76
CA ALA A 574 31.49 21.57 0.69
C ALA A 574 30.46 20.58 1.28
N ALA A 575 30.51 19.30 0.89
CA ALA A 575 29.62 18.27 1.42
C ALA A 575 29.73 18.13 2.94
N HIS A 576 30.95 18.17 3.47
CA HIS A 576 31.20 18.07 4.91
C HIS A 576 30.65 19.27 5.68
N ARG A 577 30.89 20.52 5.19
CA ARG A 577 30.29 21.73 5.77
C ARG A 577 28.75 21.66 5.74
N GLY A 578 28.20 21.25 4.60
CA GLY A 578 26.76 21.14 4.45
C GLY A 578 26.14 20.10 5.38
N LEU A 579 26.80 18.96 5.59
CA LEU A 579 26.34 17.94 6.50
C LEU A 579 26.25 18.47 7.95
N ILE A 580 27.28 19.22 8.40
CA ILE A 580 27.26 19.85 9.73
C ILE A 580 26.08 20.82 9.83
N ALA A 581 25.90 21.68 8.84
CA ALA A 581 24.82 22.65 8.81
C ALA A 581 23.41 21.99 8.78
N ALA A 582 23.23 20.91 8.00
CA ALA A 582 21.99 20.15 7.96
C ALA A 582 21.64 19.49 9.31
N ILE A 583 22.65 18.98 10.03
CA ILE A 583 22.48 18.43 11.38
C ILE A 583 22.10 19.55 12.36
N GLN A 584 22.73 20.70 12.29
CA GLN A 584 22.44 21.86 13.14
C GLN A 584 21.02 22.39 12.95
N SER A 585 20.54 22.42 11.71
CA SER A 585 19.18 22.84 11.37
C SER A 585 18.11 21.77 11.59
N GLY A 586 18.50 20.54 11.90
CA GLY A 586 17.57 19.42 12.07
C GLY A 586 16.96 18.91 10.76
N HIS A 587 17.52 19.25 9.60
CA HIS A 587 17.06 18.81 8.27
C HIS A 587 17.58 17.42 7.93
N ASP A 588 16.92 16.38 8.45
CA ASP A 588 17.32 14.98 8.33
C ASP A 588 17.43 14.48 6.88
N ARG A 589 16.51 14.89 6.03
CA ARG A 589 16.54 14.56 4.60
C ARG A 589 17.79 15.12 3.92
N LEU A 590 18.11 16.37 4.15
CA LEU A 590 19.26 17.03 3.55
C LEU A 590 20.58 16.46 4.11
N ALA A 591 20.63 16.16 5.41
CA ALA A 591 21.76 15.48 6.03
C ALA A 591 22.01 14.09 5.40
N ALA A 592 20.94 13.35 5.12
CA ALA A 592 21.04 12.06 4.44
C ALA A 592 21.56 12.20 3.00
N GLU A 593 21.08 13.18 2.25
CA GLU A 593 21.50 13.41 0.86
C GLU A 593 22.99 13.82 0.78
N LEU A 594 23.44 14.71 1.66
CA LEU A 594 24.85 15.08 1.80
C LEU A 594 25.73 13.89 2.20
N ALA A 595 25.26 13.06 3.11
CA ALA A 595 26.01 11.85 3.51
C ALA A 595 26.11 10.82 2.38
N VAL A 596 25.07 10.68 1.57
CA VAL A 596 25.11 9.81 0.36
C VAL A 596 26.15 10.34 -0.63
N HIS A 597 26.20 11.66 -0.82
CA HIS A 597 27.20 12.29 -1.68
C HIS A 597 28.62 12.13 -1.12
N THR A 598 28.81 12.34 0.18
CA THR A 598 30.08 12.11 0.86
C THR A 598 30.54 10.65 0.70
N ALA A 599 29.64 9.67 0.88
CA ALA A 599 29.94 8.25 0.71
C ALA A 599 30.43 7.92 -0.71
N ALA A 600 29.82 8.58 -1.70
CA ALA A 600 30.25 8.45 -3.09
C ALA A 600 31.69 8.95 -3.29
N LEU A 601 32.00 10.15 -2.80
CA LEU A 601 33.34 10.77 -2.92
C LEU A 601 34.42 9.95 -2.20
N GLU A 602 34.18 9.53 -0.94
CA GLU A 602 35.14 8.74 -0.16
C GLU A 602 35.46 7.40 -0.84
N SER A 603 34.42 6.73 -1.37
CA SER A 603 34.60 5.40 -1.94
C SER A 603 35.23 5.42 -3.33
N TRP A 604 34.90 6.43 -4.16
CA TRP A 604 35.36 6.44 -5.56
C TRP A 604 36.66 7.17 -5.77
N SER A 605 36.89 8.23 -4.98
CA SER A 605 38.09 9.06 -5.15
C SER A 605 39.25 8.61 -4.27
N GLU A 606 38.94 8.10 -3.08
CA GLU A 606 39.95 7.78 -2.06
C GLU A 606 40.06 6.28 -1.75
N GLY A 607 39.21 5.45 -2.33
CA GLY A 607 39.15 4.01 -2.08
C GLY A 607 38.76 3.65 -0.65
N GLN A 608 38.20 4.59 0.12
CA GLN A 608 37.83 4.44 1.52
C GLN A 608 36.43 3.83 1.65
N HIS A 609 36.26 2.59 1.20
CA HIS A 609 34.94 1.94 1.14
C HIS A 609 34.27 1.81 2.52
N GLU A 610 35.06 1.53 3.58
CA GLU A 610 34.51 1.48 4.95
C GLU A 610 33.94 2.82 5.42
N ALA A 611 34.60 3.93 5.10
CA ALA A 611 34.08 5.27 5.40
C ALA A 611 32.79 5.53 4.64
N GLY A 612 32.75 5.20 3.35
CA GLY A 612 31.53 5.27 2.54
C GLY A 612 30.37 4.46 3.11
N HIS A 613 30.59 3.22 3.56
CA HIS A 613 29.54 2.43 4.21
C HIS A 613 29.05 3.08 5.50
N ARG A 614 29.94 3.61 6.35
CA ARG A 614 29.54 4.34 7.57
C ARG A 614 28.69 5.57 7.26
N ALA A 615 29.07 6.35 6.26
CA ALA A 615 28.29 7.51 5.81
C ALA A 615 26.89 7.10 5.33
N LEU A 616 26.75 5.99 4.58
CA LEU A 616 25.45 5.47 4.14
C LEU A 616 24.61 4.91 5.29
N ASP A 617 25.22 4.36 6.33
CA ASP A 617 24.50 3.89 7.52
C ASP A 617 23.96 5.07 8.34
N GLN A 618 24.72 6.17 8.42
CA GLN A 618 24.28 7.44 9.01
C GLN A 618 23.13 8.04 8.18
N ALA A 619 23.27 8.11 6.86
CA ALA A 619 22.20 8.58 5.97
C ALA A 619 20.89 7.79 6.17
N ALA A 620 20.98 6.46 6.26
CA ALA A 620 19.83 5.61 6.53
C ALA A 620 19.21 5.88 7.91
N ALA A 621 19.99 6.26 8.91
CA ALA A 621 19.47 6.61 10.23
C ALA A 621 18.72 7.95 10.20
N TRP A 622 19.25 8.97 9.53
CA TRP A 622 18.56 10.24 9.34
C TRP A 622 17.27 10.10 8.55
N LEU A 623 17.29 9.33 7.44
CA LEU A 623 16.06 9.06 6.67
C LEU A 623 14.97 8.42 7.53
N ARG A 624 15.31 7.46 8.40
CA ARG A 624 14.31 6.86 9.30
C ARG A 624 13.78 7.85 10.33
N ARG A 625 14.59 8.79 10.79
CA ARG A 625 14.18 9.83 11.76
C ARG A 625 13.27 10.87 11.12
N GLY A 626 13.58 11.27 9.88
CA GLY A 626 12.84 12.28 9.12
C GLY A 626 11.61 11.73 8.36
N GLY A 627 11.11 10.53 8.68
CA GLY A 627 9.90 9.97 8.05
C GLY A 627 10.12 9.24 6.71
N GLY A 628 11.34 9.27 6.17
CA GLY A 628 11.74 8.58 4.96
C GLY A 628 11.45 9.34 3.65
N ASP A 629 12.46 9.57 2.84
CA ASP A 629 12.32 10.06 1.46
C ASP A 629 12.69 8.93 0.49
N PRO A 630 11.71 8.38 -0.28
CA PRO A 630 11.97 7.26 -1.18
C PRO A 630 13.02 7.56 -2.26
N ARG A 631 13.16 8.83 -2.69
CA ARG A 631 14.15 9.25 -3.68
C ARG A 631 15.55 9.19 -3.08
N VAL A 632 15.76 9.76 -1.91
CA VAL A 632 17.06 9.74 -1.22
C VAL A 632 17.42 8.30 -0.82
N GLU A 633 16.44 7.50 -0.41
CA GLU A 633 16.65 6.07 -0.10
C GLU A 633 17.09 5.29 -1.34
N ALA A 634 16.47 5.53 -2.51
CA ALA A 634 16.88 4.91 -3.77
C ALA A 634 18.31 5.32 -4.16
N LEU A 635 18.69 6.61 -3.98
CA LEU A 635 20.04 7.09 -4.20
C LEU A 635 21.06 6.46 -3.24
N LEU A 636 20.70 6.33 -1.97
CA LEU A 636 21.50 5.63 -0.95
C LEU A 636 21.77 4.17 -1.35
N LEU A 637 20.73 3.45 -1.73
CA LEU A 637 20.84 2.06 -2.16
C LEU A 637 21.66 1.92 -3.45
N ARG A 638 21.50 2.84 -4.40
CA ARG A 638 22.31 2.91 -5.63
C ARG A 638 23.79 3.12 -5.30
N THR A 639 24.11 4.06 -4.42
CA THR A 639 25.49 4.35 -4.00
C THR A 639 26.09 3.16 -3.27
N ARG A 640 25.34 2.55 -2.35
CA ARG A 640 25.73 1.34 -1.63
C ARG A 640 26.04 0.16 -2.57
N ALA A 641 25.19 -0.04 -3.56
CA ALA A 641 25.38 -1.07 -4.58
C ALA A 641 26.65 -0.85 -5.40
N ARG A 642 26.97 0.40 -5.73
CA ARG A 642 28.18 0.75 -6.45
C ARG A 642 29.43 0.45 -5.62
N ILE A 643 29.43 0.75 -4.32
CA ILE A 643 30.50 0.39 -3.38
C ILE A 643 30.65 -1.14 -3.33
N PHE A 644 29.57 -1.88 -3.12
CA PHE A 644 29.58 -3.35 -3.13
C PHE A 644 30.13 -3.92 -4.46
N SER A 645 29.83 -3.27 -5.59
CA SER A 645 30.36 -3.70 -6.89
C SER A 645 31.88 -3.56 -6.97
N ILE A 646 32.42 -2.45 -6.46
CA ILE A 646 33.88 -2.22 -6.38
C ILE A 646 34.52 -3.26 -5.47
N GLU A 647 33.92 -3.58 -4.32
CA GLU A 647 34.35 -4.62 -3.39
C GLU A 647 34.15 -6.05 -3.93
N ARG A 648 33.57 -6.21 -5.14
CA ARG A 648 33.23 -7.49 -5.77
C ARG A 648 32.16 -8.30 -5.00
N ARG A 649 31.37 -7.65 -4.17
CA ARG A 649 30.23 -8.21 -3.43
C ARG A 649 28.97 -8.13 -4.28
N PHE A 650 28.95 -8.86 -5.39
CA PHE A 650 27.93 -8.72 -6.42
C PHE A 650 26.52 -9.08 -5.94
N ASP A 651 26.37 -10.05 -5.04
CA ASP A 651 25.04 -10.41 -4.49
C ASP A 651 24.47 -9.31 -3.61
N ASP A 652 25.32 -8.62 -2.84
CA ASP A 652 24.90 -7.47 -2.03
C ASP A 652 24.51 -6.29 -2.94
N ALA A 653 25.30 -6.02 -3.97
CA ALA A 653 25.01 -4.99 -4.97
C ALA A 653 23.67 -5.26 -5.67
N ARG A 654 23.43 -6.50 -6.08
CA ARG A 654 22.17 -6.93 -6.73
C ARG A 654 20.96 -6.72 -5.82
N ARG A 655 21.06 -7.12 -4.54
CA ARG A 655 19.98 -6.89 -3.56
C ARG A 655 19.67 -5.42 -3.40
N ALA A 656 20.68 -4.59 -3.20
CA ALA A 656 20.49 -3.14 -3.04
C ALA A 656 19.84 -2.50 -4.28
N LEU A 657 20.26 -2.87 -5.49
CA LEU A 657 19.69 -2.34 -6.73
C LEU A 657 18.23 -2.79 -6.95
N ASN A 658 17.92 -4.03 -6.64
CA ASN A 658 16.53 -4.50 -6.74
C ASN A 658 15.63 -3.78 -5.73
N SER A 659 16.06 -3.57 -4.50
CA SER A 659 15.32 -2.76 -3.52
C SER A 659 15.15 -1.31 -3.99
N ALA A 660 16.20 -0.70 -4.58
CA ALA A 660 16.09 0.65 -5.15
C ALA A 660 15.08 0.69 -6.31
N ARG A 661 15.05 -0.32 -7.18
CA ARG A 661 14.08 -0.41 -8.29
C ARG A 661 12.65 -0.54 -7.78
N GLU A 662 12.43 -1.37 -6.76
CA GLU A 662 11.12 -1.48 -6.12
C GLU A 662 10.62 -0.15 -5.55
N LEU A 663 11.50 0.65 -4.95
CA LEU A 663 11.18 2.01 -4.49
C LEU A 663 10.80 2.92 -5.66
N VAL A 664 11.60 2.91 -6.73
CA VAL A 664 11.34 3.72 -7.93
C VAL A 664 9.99 3.38 -8.55
N ASP A 665 9.67 2.09 -8.65
CA ASP A 665 8.41 1.62 -9.25
C ASP A 665 7.21 1.93 -8.33
N ARG A 666 7.33 1.68 -7.03
CA ARG A 666 6.27 1.93 -6.03
C ARG A 666 5.91 3.41 -5.88
N HIS A 667 6.91 4.27 -5.89
CA HIS A 667 6.75 5.71 -5.64
C HIS A 667 6.83 6.57 -6.90
N HIS A 668 6.90 5.94 -8.09
CA HIS A 668 6.94 6.63 -9.39
C HIS A 668 8.04 7.71 -9.47
N LEU A 669 9.27 7.38 -9.03
CA LEU A 669 10.38 8.33 -8.90
C LEU A 669 11.00 8.76 -10.25
N GLY A 670 10.39 8.39 -11.34
CA GLY A 670 10.74 8.80 -12.68
C GLY A 670 11.60 7.79 -13.46
N PRO A 671 11.53 7.89 -14.81
CA PRO A 671 12.16 6.90 -15.68
C PRO A 671 13.69 7.02 -15.75
N ILE A 672 14.25 8.21 -15.55
CA ILE A 672 15.71 8.43 -15.57
C ILE A 672 16.40 7.64 -14.44
N LEU A 673 15.91 7.76 -13.21
CA LEU A 673 16.48 7.02 -12.09
C LEU A 673 16.33 5.51 -12.31
N ARG A 674 15.22 5.08 -12.91
CA ARG A 674 15.03 3.67 -13.30
C ARG A 674 16.07 3.20 -14.32
N ALA A 675 16.36 4.00 -15.35
CA ALA A 675 17.37 3.72 -16.36
C ALA A 675 18.77 3.61 -15.73
N ASP A 676 19.11 4.54 -14.82
CA ASP A 676 20.39 4.53 -14.10
C ASP A 676 20.58 3.26 -13.25
N LEU A 677 19.52 2.84 -12.53
CA LEU A 677 19.57 1.61 -11.74
C LEU A 677 19.71 0.36 -12.61
N LEU A 678 19.02 0.30 -13.75
CA LEU A 678 19.16 -0.81 -14.70
C LEU A 678 20.56 -0.85 -15.31
N ARG A 679 21.13 0.30 -15.69
CA ARG A 679 22.48 0.42 -16.22
C ARG A 679 23.54 -0.04 -15.21
N LEU A 680 23.39 0.36 -13.95
CA LEU A 680 24.29 -0.07 -12.89
C LEU A 680 24.13 -1.58 -12.61
N LEU A 681 22.90 -2.10 -12.58
CA LEU A 681 22.65 -3.54 -12.41
C LEU A 681 23.26 -4.35 -13.56
N ALA A 682 23.13 -3.87 -14.79
CA ALA A 682 23.74 -4.48 -15.95
C ALA A 682 25.27 -4.54 -15.82
N SER A 683 25.90 -3.46 -15.34
CA SER A 683 27.34 -3.40 -15.08
C SER A 683 27.76 -4.38 -13.97
N VAL A 684 26.96 -4.51 -12.91
CA VAL A 684 27.20 -5.48 -11.81
C VAL A 684 27.13 -6.90 -12.35
N GLU A 685 26.09 -7.24 -13.13
CA GLU A 685 25.93 -8.58 -13.73
C GLU A 685 27.08 -8.90 -14.68
N TRP A 686 27.50 -7.93 -15.49
CA TRP A 686 28.62 -8.09 -16.39
C TRP A 686 29.92 -8.38 -15.65
N THR A 687 30.24 -7.58 -14.63
CA THR A 687 31.44 -7.72 -13.81
C THR A 687 31.43 -9.03 -13.02
N ALA A 688 30.26 -9.52 -12.63
CA ALA A 688 30.04 -10.82 -12.01
C ALA A 688 30.16 -12.00 -12.98
N GLY A 689 30.35 -11.74 -14.29
CA GLY A 689 30.44 -12.75 -15.32
C GLY A 689 29.11 -13.26 -15.86
N GLN A 690 28.00 -12.64 -15.47
CA GLN A 690 26.63 -12.99 -15.89
C GLN A 690 26.27 -12.26 -17.20
N GLN A 691 26.87 -12.68 -18.31
CA GLN A 691 26.77 -11.96 -19.58
C GLN A 691 25.34 -11.89 -20.16
N ALA A 692 24.54 -12.96 -20.03
CA ALA A 692 23.20 -12.98 -20.60
C ALA A 692 22.23 -12.04 -19.85
N PRO A 693 22.14 -12.05 -18.50
CA PRO A 693 21.39 -11.07 -17.74
C PRO A 693 21.83 -9.63 -18.00
N ALA A 694 23.14 -9.38 -18.05
CA ALA A 694 23.67 -8.05 -18.32
C ALA A 694 23.18 -7.47 -19.64
N ARG A 695 23.23 -8.26 -20.74
CA ARG A 695 22.74 -7.82 -22.06
C ARG A 695 21.25 -7.50 -22.07
N GLU A 696 20.45 -8.32 -21.42
CA GLU A 696 19.00 -8.07 -21.34
C GLU A 696 18.72 -6.75 -20.57
N LEU A 697 19.44 -6.50 -19.49
CA LEU A 697 19.32 -5.26 -18.72
C LEU A 697 19.73 -4.03 -19.55
N TRP A 698 20.85 -4.10 -20.31
CA TRP A 698 21.23 -3.00 -21.20
C TRP A 698 20.24 -2.77 -22.34
N ALA A 699 19.66 -3.84 -22.90
CA ALA A 699 18.61 -3.71 -23.88
C ALA A 699 17.34 -3.05 -23.30
N GLN A 700 17.03 -3.31 -22.02
CA GLN A 700 15.96 -2.62 -21.30
C GLN A 700 16.30 -1.15 -21.09
N THR A 701 17.54 -0.84 -20.67
CA THR A 701 18.00 0.54 -20.49
C THR A 701 17.92 1.31 -21.82
N LEU A 702 18.43 0.76 -22.90
CA LEU A 702 18.38 1.38 -24.22
C LEU A 702 16.95 1.66 -24.67
N ARG A 703 16.00 0.72 -24.48
CA ARG A 703 14.59 0.96 -24.80
C ARG A 703 14.04 2.15 -24.02
N LEU A 704 14.34 2.19 -22.74
CA LEU A 704 13.88 3.26 -21.86
C LEU A 704 14.52 4.60 -22.24
N ASP A 705 15.81 4.63 -22.53
CA ASP A 705 16.51 5.85 -22.94
C ASP A 705 16.01 6.35 -24.31
N LEU A 706 15.66 5.45 -25.23
CA LEU A 706 15.01 5.81 -26.49
C LEU A 706 13.63 6.47 -26.28
N GLU A 707 12.86 5.98 -25.33
CA GLU A 707 11.56 6.57 -24.95
C GLU A 707 11.75 7.96 -24.32
N ILE A 708 12.71 8.09 -23.39
CA ILE A 708 12.95 9.32 -22.62
C ILE A 708 13.59 10.41 -23.52
N PHE A 709 14.66 10.05 -24.20
CA PHE A 709 15.55 11.00 -24.86
C PHE A 709 15.40 11.04 -26.39
N GLY A 710 14.95 9.96 -27.00
CA GLY A 710 14.92 9.81 -28.45
C GLY A 710 16.23 9.30 -29.05
N GLU A 711 16.22 8.96 -30.35
CA GLU A 711 17.27 8.19 -31.02
C GLU A 711 18.64 8.89 -31.16
N ASP A 712 18.67 10.21 -31.17
CA ASP A 712 19.89 11.00 -31.43
C ASP A 712 20.48 11.65 -30.17
N HIS A 713 20.04 11.18 -28.98
CA HIS A 713 20.55 11.72 -27.72
C HIS A 713 21.84 11.02 -27.25
N PRO A 714 22.82 11.74 -26.66
CA PRO A 714 24.08 11.13 -26.19
C PRO A 714 23.96 10.00 -25.15
N ASN A 715 22.88 9.96 -24.36
CA ASN A 715 22.64 8.85 -23.44
C ASN A 715 22.38 7.54 -24.18
N VAL A 716 21.62 7.60 -25.30
CA VAL A 716 21.42 6.44 -26.19
C VAL A 716 22.74 6.01 -26.81
N ALA A 717 23.58 6.98 -27.21
CA ALA A 717 24.93 6.66 -27.69
C ALA A 717 25.80 6.00 -26.62
N GLN A 718 25.66 6.37 -25.34
CA GLN A 718 26.36 5.74 -24.24
C GLN A 718 25.95 4.27 -24.07
N ASP A 719 24.66 3.98 -24.12
CA ASP A 719 24.17 2.59 -24.00
C ASP A 719 24.64 1.73 -25.19
N LEU A 720 24.54 2.27 -26.43
CA LEU A 720 25.05 1.60 -27.62
C LEU A 720 26.56 1.34 -27.52
N ASN A 721 27.31 2.31 -27.02
CA ASN A 721 28.76 2.19 -26.79
C ASN A 721 29.08 1.09 -25.78
N ASN A 722 28.39 1.04 -24.67
CA ASN A 722 28.57 0.02 -23.63
C ASN A 722 28.24 -1.38 -24.21
N MET A 723 27.13 -1.53 -24.93
CA MET A 723 26.75 -2.77 -25.58
C MET A 723 27.80 -3.20 -26.63
N GLY A 724 28.34 -2.26 -27.43
CA GLY A 724 29.37 -2.52 -28.41
C GLY A 724 30.67 -3.05 -27.77
N VAL A 725 31.13 -2.43 -26.68
CA VAL A 725 32.32 -2.91 -25.93
C VAL A 725 32.12 -4.35 -25.43
N GLN A 726 30.92 -4.69 -24.99
CA GLN A 726 30.65 -6.06 -24.52
C GLN A 726 30.68 -7.07 -25.65
N GLU A 727 30.18 -6.72 -26.82
CA GLU A 727 30.24 -7.60 -27.97
C GLU A 727 31.72 -7.84 -28.40
N ILE A 728 32.61 -6.82 -28.29
CA ILE A 728 34.06 -7.02 -28.48
C ILE A 728 34.59 -8.02 -27.44
N GLN A 729 34.31 -7.81 -26.17
CA GLN A 729 34.82 -8.68 -25.08
C GLN A 729 34.33 -10.12 -25.19
N ARG A 730 33.14 -10.32 -25.80
CA ARG A 730 32.59 -11.64 -26.10
C ARG A 730 33.24 -12.30 -27.32
N GLY A 731 34.07 -11.58 -28.07
CA GLY A 731 34.67 -12.07 -29.31
C GLY A 731 33.71 -11.99 -30.52
N ALA A 732 32.78 -11.07 -30.51
CA ALA A 732 31.82 -10.83 -31.59
C ALA A 732 32.00 -9.41 -32.19
N PRO A 733 33.14 -9.08 -32.80
CA PRO A 733 33.43 -7.73 -33.29
C PRO A 733 32.47 -7.27 -34.40
N GLU A 734 31.86 -8.21 -35.15
CA GLU A 734 30.90 -7.85 -36.21
C GLU A 734 29.57 -7.38 -35.64
N ALA A 735 29.18 -7.88 -34.48
CA ALA A 735 27.98 -7.38 -33.77
C ALA A 735 28.25 -6.04 -33.08
N ALA A 736 29.50 -5.78 -32.69
CA ALA A 736 29.89 -4.53 -32.01
C ALA A 736 29.92 -3.33 -32.99
N ALA A 737 30.30 -3.55 -34.27
CA ALA A 737 30.52 -2.49 -35.25
C ALA A 737 29.29 -1.55 -35.38
N PRO A 738 28.07 -2.01 -35.71
CA PRO A 738 26.94 -1.11 -35.93
C PRO A 738 26.57 -0.33 -34.66
N LEU A 739 26.81 -0.91 -33.46
CA LEU A 739 26.53 -0.25 -32.19
C LEU A 739 27.51 0.91 -31.95
N LEU A 740 28.81 0.67 -32.10
CA LEU A 740 29.85 1.68 -31.88
C LEU A 740 29.81 2.78 -32.95
N GLU A 741 29.60 2.43 -34.20
CA GLU A 741 29.46 3.40 -35.30
C GLU A 741 28.22 4.31 -35.09
N ARG A 742 27.08 3.72 -34.72
CA ARG A 742 25.87 4.49 -34.37
C ARG A 742 26.11 5.40 -33.16
N SER A 743 26.77 4.91 -32.13
CA SER A 743 27.19 5.71 -30.99
C SER A 743 28.03 6.91 -31.40
N LEU A 744 29.08 6.69 -32.21
CA LEU A 744 29.93 7.77 -32.72
C LEU A 744 29.12 8.77 -33.55
N GLN A 745 28.26 8.30 -34.45
CA GLN A 745 27.41 9.15 -35.29
C GLN A 745 26.51 10.05 -34.45
N ILE A 746 25.85 9.50 -33.40
CA ILE A 746 24.98 10.28 -32.50
C ILE A 746 25.83 11.34 -31.78
N ARG A 747 26.96 10.95 -31.15
CA ARG A 747 27.84 11.86 -30.41
C ARG A 747 28.39 12.98 -31.29
N ARG A 748 28.80 12.68 -32.54
CA ARG A 748 29.24 13.71 -33.50
C ARG A 748 28.14 14.71 -33.85
N ARG A 749 26.92 14.23 -34.10
CA ARG A 749 25.78 15.08 -34.44
C ARG A 749 25.34 15.95 -33.28
N ALA A 750 25.32 15.37 -32.08
CA ALA A 750 24.78 16.03 -30.89
C ALA A 750 25.80 16.99 -30.21
N LEU A 751 27.09 16.63 -30.22
CA LEU A 751 28.12 17.30 -29.43
C LEU A 751 29.23 17.95 -30.26
N GLY A 752 29.19 17.74 -31.59
CA GLY A 752 30.29 18.13 -32.47
C GLY A 752 31.49 17.19 -32.42
N ASP A 753 32.38 17.30 -33.43
CA ASP A 753 33.52 16.36 -33.59
C ASP A 753 34.63 16.56 -32.56
N ARG A 754 34.68 17.70 -31.86
CA ARG A 754 35.70 18.00 -30.85
C ARG A 754 35.40 17.48 -29.45
N SER A 755 34.18 17.05 -29.20
CA SER A 755 33.77 16.55 -27.88
C SER A 755 34.64 15.38 -27.40
N TYR A 756 35.01 15.37 -26.14
CA TYR A 756 35.76 14.26 -25.52
C TYR A 756 34.97 12.94 -25.58
N LEU A 757 33.64 12.99 -25.59
CA LEU A 757 32.78 11.79 -25.74
C LEU A 757 32.91 11.16 -27.13
N VAL A 758 33.21 11.97 -28.17
CA VAL A 758 33.60 11.48 -29.50
C VAL A 758 34.94 10.75 -29.39
N GLY A 759 35.89 11.31 -28.61
CA GLY A 759 37.15 10.65 -28.30
C GLY A 759 36.97 9.27 -27.66
N GLU A 760 36.07 9.14 -26.69
CA GLU A 760 35.73 7.83 -26.09
C GLU A 760 35.16 6.83 -27.09
N SER A 761 34.26 7.25 -27.98
CA SER A 761 33.76 6.37 -29.05
C SER A 761 34.87 5.93 -30.00
N LEU A 762 35.81 6.83 -30.34
CA LEU A 762 36.98 6.50 -31.16
C LEU A 762 37.91 5.50 -30.47
N ILE A 763 38.12 5.58 -29.13
CA ILE A 763 38.85 4.54 -28.40
C ILE A 763 38.22 3.17 -28.62
N ASN A 764 36.91 3.07 -28.49
CA ASN A 764 36.19 1.80 -28.60
C ASN A 764 36.17 1.28 -30.06
N LEU A 765 36.13 2.16 -31.05
CA LEU A 765 36.34 1.78 -32.46
C LEU A 765 37.81 1.34 -32.72
N GLY A 766 38.77 1.93 -32.02
CA GLY A 766 40.14 1.45 -32.03
C GLY A 766 40.26 0.04 -31.45
N LEU A 767 39.60 -0.23 -30.33
CA LEU A 767 39.54 -1.58 -29.77
C LEU A 767 38.83 -2.57 -30.68
N LEU A 768 37.75 -2.15 -31.39
CA LEU A 768 37.06 -2.94 -32.38
C LEU A 768 38.00 -3.30 -33.55
N ALA A 769 38.68 -2.29 -34.12
CA ALA A 769 39.61 -2.52 -35.20
C ALA A 769 40.77 -3.47 -34.79
N SER A 770 41.29 -3.30 -33.58
CA SER A 770 42.28 -4.20 -32.99
C SER A 770 41.76 -5.63 -32.85
N ALA A 771 40.52 -5.79 -32.37
CA ALA A 771 39.88 -7.11 -32.24
C ALA A 771 39.66 -7.81 -33.62
N ARG A 772 39.55 -7.03 -34.70
CA ARG A 772 39.53 -7.53 -36.09
C ARG A 772 40.92 -7.76 -36.69
N GLY A 773 41.97 -7.39 -35.97
CA GLY A 773 43.35 -7.49 -36.47
C GLY A 773 43.82 -6.32 -37.33
N ASP A 774 42.97 -5.28 -37.53
CA ASP A 774 43.37 -4.08 -38.27
C ASP A 774 44.02 -3.05 -37.32
N HIS A 775 45.28 -3.33 -36.95
CA HIS A 775 46.01 -2.48 -36.03
C HIS A 775 46.32 -1.10 -36.62
N GLN A 776 46.36 -0.93 -37.98
CA GLN A 776 46.61 0.35 -38.56
C GLN A 776 45.35 1.28 -38.40
N LEU A 777 44.19 0.72 -38.64
CA LEU A 777 42.91 1.44 -38.38
C LEU A 777 42.71 1.73 -36.89
N ALA A 778 43.11 0.75 -36.03
CA ALA A 778 43.08 0.94 -34.57
C ALA A 778 43.92 2.14 -34.15
N LEU A 779 45.14 2.25 -34.68
CA LEU A 779 46.06 3.36 -34.40
C LEU A 779 45.45 4.70 -34.87
N THR A 780 44.86 4.74 -36.04
CA THR A 780 44.21 5.94 -36.58
C THR A 780 43.11 6.44 -35.64
N HIS A 781 42.26 5.54 -35.20
CA HIS A 781 41.17 5.91 -34.27
C HIS A 781 41.71 6.36 -32.90
N LEU A 782 42.71 5.69 -32.35
CA LEU A 782 43.29 6.03 -31.06
C LEU A 782 44.02 7.35 -31.07
N LEU A 783 44.79 7.67 -32.15
CA LEU A 783 45.42 8.99 -32.30
C LEU A 783 44.40 10.12 -32.40
N ALA A 784 43.32 9.92 -33.19
CA ALA A 784 42.22 10.87 -33.26
C ALA A 784 41.51 11.04 -31.90
N ALA A 785 41.37 9.98 -31.12
CA ALA A 785 40.84 10.02 -29.74
C ALA A 785 41.74 10.81 -28.80
N HIS A 786 43.06 10.55 -28.85
CA HIS A 786 44.09 11.21 -28.05
C HIS A 786 44.07 12.72 -28.24
N GLU A 787 44.00 13.17 -29.49
CA GLU A 787 43.91 14.63 -29.85
C GLU A 787 42.72 15.28 -29.12
N ARG A 788 41.50 14.67 -29.19
CA ARG A 788 40.29 15.22 -28.57
C ARG A 788 40.33 15.20 -27.06
N LEU A 789 40.87 14.12 -26.47
CA LEU A 789 41.01 14.04 -25.01
C LEU A 789 42.02 15.05 -24.47
N ARG A 790 43.10 15.30 -25.18
CA ARG A 790 44.13 16.27 -24.78
C ARG A 790 43.64 17.72 -24.86
N GLU A 791 42.64 18.01 -25.68
CA GLU A 791 41.98 19.33 -25.72
C GLU A 791 41.17 19.61 -24.41
N HIS A 792 40.66 18.52 -23.74
CA HIS A 792 39.75 18.65 -22.59
C HIS A 792 40.39 18.31 -21.26
N PHE A 793 41.38 17.47 -21.25
CA PHE A 793 41.95 16.90 -20.02
C PHE A 793 43.47 17.08 -19.95
N PRO A 794 44.02 17.32 -18.75
CA PRO A 794 45.47 17.37 -18.53
C PRO A 794 46.11 15.99 -18.74
N PRO A 795 47.45 15.94 -18.92
CA PRO A 795 48.16 14.66 -19.16
C PRO A 795 47.98 13.59 -18.08
N GLY A 796 47.78 14.01 -16.84
CA GLY A 796 47.60 13.08 -15.71
C GLY A 796 46.16 12.55 -15.56
N HIS A 797 45.27 12.95 -16.41
CA HIS A 797 43.86 12.48 -16.32
C HIS A 797 43.77 11.00 -16.80
N GLU A 798 43.00 10.18 -16.08
CA GLU A 798 42.86 8.72 -16.34
C GLU A 798 42.53 8.36 -17.79
N ARG A 799 41.70 9.19 -18.48
CA ARG A 799 41.32 8.99 -19.88
C ARG A 799 42.49 9.18 -20.83
N VAL A 800 43.39 10.15 -20.54
CA VAL A 800 44.59 10.39 -21.32
C VAL A 800 45.57 9.26 -21.12
N ILE A 801 45.83 8.86 -19.88
CA ILE A 801 46.66 7.72 -19.54
C ILE A 801 46.19 6.45 -20.26
N MET A 802 44.88 6.20 -20.27
CA MET A 802 44.31 5.02 -20.90
C MET A 802 44.50 5.01 -22.42
N VAL A 803 44.24 6.15 -23.12
CA VAL A 803 44.42 6.19 -24.58
C VAL A 803 45.88 6.12 -24.99
N GLU A 804 46.82 6.75 -24.27
CA GLU A 804 48.26 6.64 -24.49
C GLU A 804 48.74 5.20 -24.29
N SER A 805 48.25 4.53 -23.26
CA SER A 805 48.57 3.10 -23.03
C SER A 805 48.05 2.21 -24.17
N ASN A 806 46.84 2.48 -24.69
CA ASN A 806 46.28 1.74 -25.82
C ASN A 806 47.05 2.02 -27.12
N ILE A 807 47.45 3.29 -27.39
CA ILE A 807 48.30 3.64 -28.52
C ILE A 807 49.62 2.86 -28.46
N GLY A 808 50.26 2.88 -27.30
CA GLY A 808 51.51 2.13 -27.10
C GLY A 808 51.35 0.64 -27.35
N ALA A 809 50.25 0.04 -26.86
CA ALA A 809 49.96 -1.38 -27.12
C ALA A 809 49.82 -1.67 -28.63
N ILE A 810 49.06 -0.86 -29.35
CA ILE A 810 48.88 -1.07 -30.81
C ILE A 810 50.15 -0.82 -31.59
N LEU A 811 50.97 0.13 -31.22
CA LEU A 811 52.25 0.37 -31.84
C LEU A 811 53.21 -0.81 -31.64
N ILE A 812 53.18 -1.52 -30.50
CA ILE A 812 53.92 -2.76 -30.29
C ILE A 812 53.45 -3.86 -31.22
N GLU A 813 52.10 -4.05 -31.38
CA GLU A 813 51.53 -5.02 -32.34
C GLU A 813 51.93 -4.72 -33.77
N LEU A 814 52.09 -3.42 -34.14
CA LEU A 814 52.59 -2.97 -35.47
C LEU A 814 54.11 -3.06 -35.60
N ALA A 815 54.85 -3.59 -34.62
CA ALA A 815 56.29 -3.61 -34.55
C ALA A 815 56.95 -2.21 -34.61
N ARG A 816 56.25 -1.14 -34.23
CA ARG A 816 56.71 0.29 -34.19
C ARG A 816 57.09 0.66 -32.78
N GLY A 817 57.93 -0.15 -32.15
CA GLY A 817 58.28 -0.03 -30.72
C GLY A 817 58.94 1.31 -30.33
N ASP A 818 59.66 1.96 -31.24
CA ASP A 818 60.31 3.25 -30.97
C ASP A 818 59.28 4.35 -30.82
N GLU A 819 58.16 4.27 -31.55
CA GLU A 819 57.04 5.19 -31.42
C GLU A 819 56.17 4.86 -30.22
N ALA A 820 56.11 3.62 -29.76
CA ALA A 820 55.34 3.21 -28.59
C ALA A 820 55.91 3.75 -27.27
N ALA A 821 57.27 3.83 -27.18
CA ALA A 821 57.92 4.20 -25.94
C ALA A 821 57.47 5.56 -25.36
N PRO A 822 57.43 6.66 -26.13
CA PRO A 822 57.05 7.94 -25.57
C PRO A 822 55.62 8.00 -25.05
N TYR A 823 54.65 7.30 -25.65
CA TYR A 823 53.27 7.23 -25.16
C TYR A 823 53.18 6.46 -23.84
N LEU A 824 53.88 5.33 -23.74
CA LEU A 824 53.85 4.48 -22.55
C LEU A 824 54.61 5.12 -21.38
N GLU A 825 55.72 5.84 -21.66
CA GLU A 825 56.47 6.59 -20.65
C GLU A 825 55.66 7.79 -20.13
N SER A 826 55.02 8.51 -21.06
CA SER A 826 54.10 9.61 -20.70
C SER A 826 52.97 9.12 -19.81
N ALA A 827 52.26 8.05 -20.18
CA ALA A 827 51.20 7.44 -19.41
C ALA A 827 51.68 6.96 -18.03
N LEU A 828 52.90 6.35 -17.96
CA LEU A 828 53.42 5.87 -16.68
C LEU A 828 53.84 7.01 -15.76
N LEU A 829 54.49 8.04 -16.29
CA LEU A 829 54.89 9.24 -15.53
C LEU A 829 53.65 9.96 -14.96
N ALA A 830 52.62 10.08 -15.79
CA ALA A 830 51.37 10.72 -15.42
C ALA A 830 50.54 9.91 -14.39
N ALA A 831 50.59 8.59 -14.44
CA ALA A 831 49.94 7.69 -13.46
C ALA A 831 50.60 7.73 -12.07
N GLY A 832 51.83 8.17 -11.95
CA GLY A 832 52.57 8.23 -10.67
C GLY A 832 52.66 6.89 -9.96
N ASP A 833 52.53 6.94 -8.63
CA ASP A 833 52.59 5.74 -7.79
C ASP A 833 51.21 5.01 -7.65
N GLU A 834 50.16 5.51 -8.28
CA GLU A 834 48.87 4.86 -8.27
C GLU A 834 48.91 3.51 -8.98
N ALA A 835 48.92 2.44 -8.20
CA ALA A 835 49.13 1.08 -8.68
C ALA A 835 48.09 0.62 -9.72
N ALA A 836 46.85 1.10 -9.63
CA ALA A 836 45.76 0.74 -10.57
C ALA A 836 45.91 1.39 -11.95
N GLN A 837 46.21 2.70 -12.01
CA GLN A 837 46.34 3.45 -13.26
C GLN A 837 47.65 3.13 -14.00
N GLY A 838 48.72 2.86 -13.26
CA GLY A 838 50.04 2.52 -13.81
C GLY A 838 50.22 1.08 -14.31
N LEU A 839 49.25 0.18 -14.01
CA LEU A 839 49.41 -1.26 -14.33
C LEU A 839 49.49 -1.53 -15.84
N ALA A 840 48.60 -0.98 -16.63
CA ALA A 840 48.56 -1.19 -18.08
C ALA A 840 49.78 -0.59 -18.79
N PRO A 841 50.19 0.66 -18.56
CA PRO A 841 51.43 1.21 -19.11
C PRO A 841 52.67 0.40 -18.72
N ARG A 842 52.82 -0.03 -17.44
CA ARG A 842 53.93 -0.87 -16.94
C ARG A 842 53.97 -2.23 -17.67
N THR A 843 52.80 -2.87 -17.85
CA THR A 843 52.73 -4.16 -18.56
C THR A 843 53.11 -4.01 -20.03
N ASN A 844 52.66 -2.97 -20.71
CA ASN A 844 52.97 -2.69 -22.10
C ASN A 844 54.46 -2.30 -22.27
N LEU A 845 55.07 -1.51 -21.35
CA LEU A 845 56.50 -1.23 -21.38
C LEU A 845 57.32 -2.50 -21.14
N ALA A 846 56.91 -3.38 -20.24
CA ALA A 846 57.58 -4.67 -20.07
C ALA A 846 57.48 -5.54 -21.34
N HIS A 847 56.33 -5.53 -22.01
CA HIS A 847 56.14 -6.21 -23.30
C HIS A 847 57.07 -5.60 -24.39
N LEU A 848 57.14 -4.28 -24.49
CA LEU A 848 58.03 -3.56 -25.38
C LEU A 848 59.49 -3.93 -25.12
N ALA A 849 59.95 -3.94 -23.87
CA ALA A 849 61.30 -4.33 -23.49
C ALA A 849 61.58 -5.78 -23.89
N PHE A 850 60.61 -6.69 -23.74
CA PHE A 850 60.74 -8.07 -24.13
C PHE A 850 60.85 -8.24 -25.66
N THR A 851 60.09 -7.50 -26.44
CA THR A 851 60.12 -7.54 -27.93
C THR A 851 61.37 -6.95 -28.49
N ARG A 852 61.99 -5.96 -27.81
CA ARG A 852 63.30 -5.35 -28.19
C ARG A 852 64.50 -6.16 -27.73
N ALA A 853 64.33 -7.10 -26.80
CA ALA A 853 65.43 -7.90 -26.30
C ALA A 853 65.99 -8.79 -27.47
N PRO A 854 67.30 -8.74 -27.78
CA PRO A 854 67.85 -9.59 -28.79
C PRO A 854 67.62 -11.07 -28.43
N PRO A 855 67.30 -11.95 -29.40
CA PRO A 855 67.08 -13.35 -29.12
C PRO A 855 68.27 -13.89 -28.33
N ARG A 856 68.06 -14.26 -27.06
CA ARG A 856 69.09 -14.88 -26.28
C ARG A 856 69.64 -16.05 -27.07
N ARG A 857 70.82 -15.89 -27.65
CA ARG A 857 71.56 -17.00 -28.23
C ARG A 857 71.74 -18.04 -27.12
N LEU A 858 70.99 -19.08 -27.17
CA LEU A 858 71.28 -20.26 -26.34
C LEU A 858 72.73 -20.60 -26.57
N PRO A 859 73.55 -20.76 -25.52
CA PRO A 859 74.97 -21.10 -25.67
C PRO A 859 75.03 -22.37 -26.51
N ARG A 860 75.72 -22.30 -27.67
CA ARG A 860 75.95 -23.43 -28.53
C ARG A 860 76.70 -24.43 -27.64
N ARG A 861 76.19 -25.62 -27.41
CA ARG A 861 76.88 -26.71 -26.83
C ARG A 861 78.22 -26.92 -27.62
N PRO A 862 79.41 -26.94 -26.96
CA PRO A 862 80.65 -27.23 -27.64
C PRO A 862 80.52 -28.59 -28.29
N ARG A 863 80.83 -28.70 -29.59
CA ARG A 863 80.93 -29.95 -30.30
C ARG A 863 82.05 -30.75 -29.69
N GLY A 864 81.72 -31.87 -29.05
CA GLY A 864 82.60 -32.79 -28.47
C GLY A 864 83.57 -33.41 -29.51
N ARG A 865 84.82 -33.39 -29.30
CA ARG A 865 85.87 -34.23 -29.98
C ARG A 865 85.57 -35.69 -29.63
N GLY A 866 85.67 -36.55 -30.65
CA GLY A 866 85.41 -37.98 -30.55
C GLY A 866 86.44 -38.78 -29.65
N PRO A 867 86.25 -40.07 -29.56
CA PRO A 867 86.64 -40.86 -28.37
C PRO A 867 88.07 -41.35 -28.41
N ALA A 868 88.68 -41.31 -27.21
CA ALA A 868 89.87 -42.20 -26.96
C ALA A 868 89.42 -43.14 -25.82
N ALA A 869 89.74 -44.42 -26.08
CA ALA A 869 89.44 -45.60 -25.27
C ALA A 869 90.31 -45.75 -23.99
N HIS A 870 89.85 -46.63 -23.15
CA HIS A 870 90.43 -47.23 -21.96
C HIS A 870 90.21 -46.49 -20.61
N ASP A 871 89.83 -47.06 -19.53
CA ASP A 871 89.84 -48.40 -19.03
C ASP A 871 88.97 -48.58 -17.80
N ARG A 872 88.71 -49.80 -17.44
CA ARG A 872 87.71 -50.24 -16.42
C ARG A 872 88.18 -49.96 -15.00
N ARG A 873 87.26 -49.66 -14.12
CA ARG A 873 87.00 -50.37 -12.84
C ARG A 873 85.88 -49.67 -12.00
N PRO A 874 85.14 -50.40 -11.13
CA PRO A 874 83.73 -50.13 -10.82
C PRO A 874 83.50 -49.57 -9.40
N ALA A 875 82.34 -48.85 -9.30
CA ALA A 875 81.44 -48.61 -8.21
C ALA A 875 81.95 -48.23 -6.76
N PRO A 876 81.16 -47.38 -6.02
CA PRO A 876 79.92 -47.86 -5.40
C PRO A 876 78.76 -46.84 -5.44
N ARG A 877 77.64 -47.46 -5.19
CA ARG A 877 76.30 -46.91 -5.18
C ARG A 877 76.09 -45.87 -4.10
N SER A 878 75.39 -44.71 -4.44
CA SER A 878 74.58 -44.05 -3.50
C SER A 878 73.37 -43.37 -4.26
N ARG A 879 72.21 -43.49 -3.72
CA ARG A 879 70.85 -43.22 -4.33
C ARG A 879 70.58 -41.74 -4.57
N PRO A 880 69.75 -41.38 -5.59
CA PRO A 880 69.41 -39.99 -5.90
C PRO A 880 68.20 -39.57 -5.12
N ARG A 881 68.23 -38.36 -4.58
CA ARG A 881 66.99 -37.61 -4.19
C ARG A 881 66.35 -36.96 -5.41
N ARG A 882 65.22 -37.43 -5.72
CA ARG A 882 64.29 -36.84 -6.75
C ARG A 882 63.78 -35.46 -6.31
N ARG A 883 63.97 -34.43 -7.15
CA ARG A 883 63.05 -33.28 -7.26
C ARG A 883 62.37 -33.36 -8.64
N ARG A 884 61.09 -33.61 -8.67
CA ARG A 884 60.26 -33.51 -9.85
C ARG A 884 59.52 -32.18 -9.84
N ALA A 885 59.73 -31.34 -10.83
CA ALA A 885 58.79 -30.35 -11.29
C ALA A 885 57.70 -31.12 -12.01
N ALA A 886 56.44 -30.75 -11.74
CA ALA A 886 55.24 -31.18 -12.49
C ALA A 886 54.36 -30.00 -12.81
N LEU A 887 54.29 -29.74 -14.09
CA LEU A 887 53.24 -28.95 -14.75
C LEU A 887 52.00 -29.82 -14.99
N ARG A 888 50.84 -29.18 -14.82
CA ARG A 888 49.54 -29.42 -15.48
C ARG A 888 48.70 -30.63 -15.08
N ARG A 889 47.47 -30.38 -14.61
CA ARG A 889 46.21 -30.51 -15.33
C ARG A 889 45.00 -30.44 -14.37
N ARG A 890 43.91 -29.88 -14.85
CA ARG A 890 42.58 -29.73 -14.31
C ARG A 890 41.75 -31.04 -14.25
N PRO A 891 40.51 -31.00 -13.75
CA PRO A 891 39.89 -31.76 -12.65
C PRO A 891 39.06 -32.96 -13.14
N PRO A 892 38.29 -33.64 -12.31
CA PRO A 892 36.88 -33.36 -12.12
C PRO A 892 36.26 -33.73 -10.75
N LEU A 893 35.12 -33.12 -10.48
CA LEU A 893 33.88 -33.49 -9.78
C LEU A 893 33.79 -34.84 -9.05
N LEU A 894 33.31 -34.88 -7.80
CA LEU A 894 32.06 -35.54 -7.37
C LEU A 894 31.95 -35.69 -5.84
N ARG A 895 30.82 -35.20 -5.32
CA ARG A 895 29.93 -35.71 -4.28
C ARG A 895 30.42 -36.39 -3.01
N GLY A 896 29.89 -35.92 -1.85
CA GLY A 896 29.21 -36.81 -0.92
C GLY A 896 29.72 -36.83 0.51
N GLY A 897 28.89 -36.31 1.45
CA GLY A 897 28.59 -37.09 2.63
C GLY A 897 29.18 -36.69 3.97
N SER A 898 28.31 -36.05 4.79
CA SER A 898 28.06 -36.32 6.22
C SER A 898 29.12 -36.17 7.30
N HIS A 899 28.94 -35.18 8.14
CA HIS A 899 28.86 -35.15 9.62
C HIS A 899 29.83 -35.98 10.51
N PRO A 900 29.86 -35.68 11.79
CA PRO A 900 30.58 -34.62 12.52
C PRO A 900 31.49 -35.19 13.63
N ARG A 901 32.39 -34.43 14.19
CA ARG A 901 32.90 -34.64 15.58
C ARG A 901 33.68 -33.45 16.14
N ARG A 902 33.13 -32.87 17.18
CA ARG A 902 33.66 -32.45 18.51
C ARG A 902 35.09 -31.87 18.60
N ALA A 903 35.04 -30.71 19.27
CA ALA A 903 36.07 -29.89 19.88
C ALA A 903 37.14 -30.64 20.75
N PRO A 904 38.18 -29.91 21.15
CA PRO A 904 38.31 -29.64 22.58
C PRO A 904 38.67 -28.19 22.95
N ARG A 905 38.39 -27.96 24.25
CA ARG A 905 38.40 -26.69 25.00
C ARG A 905 39.84 -26.25 25.39
N SER A 906 39.98 -24.89 25.43
CA SER A 906 40.58 -24.01 26.47
C SER A 906 42.08 -23.99 26.69
N PRO A 907 42.71 -22.92 27.31
CA PRO A 907 42.22 -22.25 28.49
C PRO A 907 42.26 -20.69 28.51
N GLN A 908 41.48 -20.15 29.41
CA GLN A 908 41.42 -18.75 29.84
C GLN A 908 42.68 -18.27 30.54
N ARG A 909 43.04 -16.99 30.41
CA ARG A 909 43.65 -16.16 31.47
C ARG A 909 43.31 -14.68 31.30
N PRO A 910 43.41 -13.85 32.34
CA PRO A 910 42.33 -12.98 32.80
C PRO A 910 42.56 -11.47 32.54
N ALA A 911 41.45 -10.71 32.61
CA ALA A 911 41.41 -9.25 32.50
C ALA A 911 42.03 -8.52 33.70
N PRO A 912 42.56 -7.31 33.53
CA PRO A 912 42.82 -6.41 34.65
C PRO A 912 41.66 -5.46 34.89
N ARG A 913 41.39 -5.25 36.20
CA ARG A 913 40.38 -4.33 36.77
C ARG A 913 40.78 -2.86 36.55
N GLY A 914 39.87 -2.02 36.04
CA GLY A 914 39.97 -0.58 36.09
C GLY A 914 38.92 -0.01 37.09
N PRO A 915 39.06 1.21 37.56
CA PRO A 915 38.47 1.67 38.86
C PRO A 915 37.02 2.13 38.76
N ARG A 916 36.29 1.94 39.88
CA ARG A 916 34.96 2.41 40.20
C ARG A 916 34.94 3.94 40.37
N LEU A 917 33.98 4.63 39.79
CA LEU A 917 33.51 5.96 40.15
C LEU A 917 32.07 5.86 40.67
N PRO A 918 31.68 6.73 41.61
CA PRO A 918 30.55 6.51 42.52
C PRO A 918 29.22 6.99 41.96
N ARG A 919 28.15 6.29 42.39
CA ARG A 919 26.75 6.71 42.21
C ARG A 919 26.45 7.91 43.09
N SER A 920 25.94 9.02 42.54
CA SER A 920 25.19 10.03 43.28
C SER A 920 24.02 10.57 42.48
N SER A 921 22.82 10.29 43.03
CA SER A 921 21.67 11.17 43.19
C SER A 921 21.01 11.79 41.93
N ALA A 922 20.04 11.03 41.39
CA ALA A 922 18.96 11.52 40.54
C ALA A 922 17.69 11.78 41.36
N HIS A 923 17.72 12.70 42.37
CA HIS A 923 16.50 13.07 43.13
C HIS A 923 16.36 14.57 43.42
N ALA A 924 17.12 15.44 42.76
CA ALA A 924 17.11 16.89 43.07
C ALA A 924 16.59 17.79 41.92
N ARG A 925 16.16 17.29 40.78
CA ARG A 925 15.71 18.16 39.64
C ARG A 925 14.20 18.12 39.35
N GLN A 926 13.39 17.40 40.12
CA GLN A 926 11.92 17.38 39.97
C GLN A 926 11.12 18.30 40.90
N ARG A 927 11.76 19.06 41.77
CA ARG A 927 11.10 20.02 42.68
C ARG A 927 11.21 21.50 42.32
N GLN A 928 11.89 21.88 41.23
CA GLN A 928 12.01 23.28 40.84
C GLN A 928 11.10 23.73 39.70
N ALA A 929 10.41 22.79 39.05
CA ALA A 929 9.48 23.08 37.93
C ALA A 929 8.01 23.34 38.40
N ARG A 930 7.69 23.25 39.70
CA ARG A 930 6.34 23.49 40.23
C ARG A 930 6.14 24.77 41.03
N ARG A 931 7.06 25.74 40.99
CA ARG A 931 6.91 27.02 41.70
C ARG A 931 6.98 28.30 40.86
N ARG A 932 6.70 28.23 39.56
CA ARG A 932 6.60 29.42 38.69
C ARG A 932 5.30 29.53 37.92
N HIS A 933 4.19 29.05 38.43
CA HIS A 933 2.86 29.24 37.82
C HIS A 933 1.81 29.70 38.84
N HIS A 934 2.18 30.62 39.76
CA HIS A 934 1.22 31.35 40.57
C HIS A 934 1.76 32.74 40.91
N ALA A 935 1.88 33.60 39.93
CA ALA A 935 1.93 35.05 40.11
C ALA A 935 1.82 35.66 38.72
N HIS A 936 0.63 35.84 38.25
CA HIS A 936 0.14 36.94 37.39
C HIS A 936 -1.29 36.57 36.97
N ARG A 937 -2.23 36.95 37.88
CA ARG A 937 -3.48 37.66 37.66
C ARG A 937 -3.51 38.85 38.59
#